data_52c47eab88651dc824c634a9d80a6ac1
#
_entry.id   52c47eab88651dc824c634a9d80a6ac1
#
_cell.length_a   1.000
_cell.length_b   1.000
_cell.length_c   1.000
_cell.angle_alpha   90.00
_cell.angle_beta   90.00
_cell.angle_gamma   90.00
#
_symmetry.space_group_name_H-M   'P 1'
#
loop_
_entity.id
_entity.type
_entity.pdbx_description
1 polymer ?
#
loop_
_entity_poly.entity_id
_entity_poly.type
_entity_poly.pdbx_seq_one_letter_code
_entity_poly.pdbx_strand_id
1 'polypeptide(L)'
;MKQKPRWTLEMLTASLAVMCGLLVLVLLIQRPTAWLALLALVVLWGVVVVLFRCQLRKWVARWMCGGSFEGSKLQFSLEPLSQPAALLSGETVLWYNAQFRTRLLNGQDALVNRVQKVLPGLDLQQCRKQEGQLLTLADGMWSVHSSTVPGDAESMTLLVLNEETALRKVEAEYKASRPGYLVFLVDGYDDVFGDMLDSERARLLEGINRTLEDMIGRGSGFLRRVASGRYIAVVEERQMEQFANRGYDVLDKIRALDPSVNLSLSIGIGRGAKTLREAQDMAVQALDMAQGRGGDQAAEMTPDGFTFYGGVSHGVEKRSKVRSRIVADQLVKLIKEADHVVIMGHRMSDLDAIGSAEGVLRICKICDVPAVIAVRRDATLAGSLIDALCRAGQKDDFIDPKDALPIISKRTLCIVVDTYQVGLVESKDILEKCGKVAVIDHHRKGVGYIENPALVCHEPYSSSASELVTELLQYVGERDDKPNRVEAEGLLSGIMLDTRDFTLHTGVRTFEAAAALRRYGAETERVRQLFDVTMVEYNAKADLVEKARMYKNCAISVSGEVAPEARVAIAQAANDLLTIQGVDASFVAVQVGTGVNISARSLGAVNVQVIMESLGGGGHQTMAAAQLKHITPEAARARIEGAIDKYYASQKKGDVEGK
;
A
#
# COMPACT_ATOMS: atom_id res chain seq x y z
N MET A 1 -25.96 -44.22 37.72
CA MET A 1 -25.75 -44.75 39.07
C MET A 1 -25.23 -46.18 39.00
N LYS A 2 -23.97 -46.38 39.29
CA LYS A 2 -23.41 -47.36 40.23
C LYS A 2 -21.90 -47.19 40.23
N GLN A 3 -21.42 -46.39 41.14
CA GLN A 3 -20.05 -46.34 41.62
C GLN A 3 -19.69 -47.71 42.19
N LYS A 4 -19.09 -48.59 41.42
CA LYS A 4 -18.60 -49.88 41.98
C LYS A 4 -17.17 -50.30 41.64
N PRO A 5 -16.40 -49.85 40.67
CA PRO A 5 -15.06 -50.38 40.52
C PRO A 5 -13.97 -49.62 41.32
N ARG A 6 -14.17 -48.35 41.70
CA ARG A 6 -13.13 -47.61 42.45
C ARG A 6 -12.99 -48.11 43.89
N TRP A 7 -14.10 -48.33 44.60
CA TRP A 7 -14.12 -48.81 45.97
C TRP A 7 -13.59 -50.25 46.12
N THR A 8 -13.90 -51.13 45.19
CA THR A 8 -13.42 -52.52 45.24
C THR A 8 -11.92 -52.62 45.01
N LEU A 9 -11.33 -51.76 44.18
CA LEU A 9 -9.89 -51.78 43.90
C LEU A 9 -9.08 -51.18 45.04
N GLU A 10 -9.54 -50.05 45.62
CA GLU A 10 -8.92 -49.43 46.80
C GLU A 10 -9.05 -50.30 48.04
N MET A 11 -10.19 -50.97 48.20
CA MET A 11 -10.37 -52.00 49.30
C MET A 11 -9.48 -53.24 49.09
N LEU A 12 -9.31 -53.67 47.83
CA LEU A 12 -8.44 -54.82 47.52
C LEU A 12 -6.95 -54.47 47.74
N THR A 13 -6.54 -53.28 47.36
CA THR A 13 -5.18 -52.84 47.63
C THR A 13 -4.94 -52.55 49.10
N ALA A 14 -5.93 -52.00 49.82
CA ALA A 14 -5.84 -51.77 51.25
C ALA A 14 -5.86 -53.10 52.04
N SER A 15 -6.70 -54.05 51.67
CA SER A 15 -6.74 -55.36 52.32
C SER A 15 -5.45 -56.16 52.09
N LEU A 16 -4.86 -56.07 50.88
CA LEU A 16 -3.58 -56.69 50.60
C LEU A 16 -2.44 -56.10 51.41
N ALA A 17 -2.48 -54.75 51.56
CA ALA A 17 -1.51 -54.02 52.36
C ALA A 17 -1.61 -54.36 53.86
N VAL A 18 -2.81 -54.45 54.38
CA VAL A 18 -3.06 -54.88 55.77
C VAL A 18 -2.62 -56.33 55.98
N MET A 19 -2.92 -57.25 55.05
CA MET A 19 -2.51 -58.66 55.13
C MET A 19 -0.98 -58.85 55.07
N CYS A 20 -0.32 -58.08 54.18
CA CYS A 20 1.15 -58.05 54.12
C CYS A 20 1.76 -57.43 55.41
N GLY A 21 1.16 -56.41 55.97
CA GLY A 21 1.59 -55.80 57.21
C GLY A 21 1.44 -56.74 58.43
N LEU A 22 0.37 -57.54 58.50
CA LEU A 22 0.16 -58.54 59.54
C LEU A 22 1.16 -59.72 59.40
N LEU A 23 1.40 -60.20 58.18
CA LEU A 23 2.39 -61.22 57.89
C LEU A 23 3.80 -60.79 58.33
N VAL A 24 4.07 -59.55 58.15
CA VAL A 24 5.31 -58.93 58.55
C VAL A 24 5.46 -58.82 60.06
N LEU A 25 4.42 -58.47 60.77
CA LEU A 25 4.43 -58.37 62.23
C LEU A 25 4.68 -59.75 62.85
N VAL A 26 4.08 -60.76 62.27
CA VAL A 26 4.27 -62.19 62.73
C VAL A 26 5.70 -62.69 62.47
N LEU A 27 6.33 -62.30 61.36
CA LEU A 27 7.70 -62.69 61.04
C LEU A 27 8.76 -61.94 61.90
N LEU A 28 8.46 -60.72 62.28
CA LEU A 28 9.32 -59.85 63.12
C LEU A 28 9.45 -60.33 64.57
N ILE A 29 8.40 -60.87 65.11
CA ILE A 29 8.34 -61.38 66.48
C ILE A 29 9.26 -62.64 66.67
N GLN A 30 9.56 -63.42 65.61
CA GLN A 30 10.29 -64.64 65.71
C GLN A 30 11.76 -64.66 65.28
N ARG A 31 12.25 -63.76 64.42
CA ARG A 31 13.66 -63.66 63.97
C ARG A 31 14.12 -62.29 63.54
N PRO A 32 15.14 -61.61 64.17
CA PRO A 32 15.60 -60.29 63.82
C PRO A 32 16.32 -60.19 62.45
N THR A 33 16.73 -61.34 61.83
CA THR A 33 17.39 -61.35 60.51
C THR A 33 16.42 -61.28 59.34
N ALA A 34 15.11 -61.24 59.58
CA ALA A 34 14.08 -61.20 58.54
C ALA A 34 13.80 -59.81 57.95
N TRP A 35 14.49 -58.76 58.48
CA TRP A 35 14.28 -57.39 58.00
C TRP A 35 14.58 -57.18 56.54
N LEU A 36 15.63 -57.81 55.98
CA LEU A 36 15.99 -57.71 54.57
C LEU A 36 14.99 -58.41 53.66
N ALA A 37 14.47 -59.53 54.04
CA ALA A 37 13.42 -60.24 53.31
C ALA A 37 12.12 -59.43 53.30
N LEU A 38 11.84 -58.72 54.39
CA LEU A 38 10.71 -57.81 54.53
C LEU A 38 10.79 -56.64 53.62
N LEU A 39 11.92 -55.97 53.57
CA LEU A 39 12.17 -54.79 52.69
C LEU A 39 12.01 -55.22 51.21
N ALA A 40 12.57 -56.37 50.86
CA ALA A 40 12.43 -56.96 49.52
C ALA A 40 10.97 -57.24 49.14
N LEU A 41 10.17 -57.73 50.05
CA LEU A 41 8.75 -58.09 49.85
C LEU A 41 7.90 -56.80 49.72
N VAL A 42 8.16 -55.74 50.49
CA VAL A 42 7.51 -54.45 50.40
C VAL A 42 7.86 -53.73 49.08
N VAL A 43 9.13 -53.81 48.68
CA VAL A 43 9.57 -53.22 47.38
C VAL A 43 8.93 -54.00 46.23
N LEU A 44 8.94 -55.36 46.28
CA LEU A 44 8.31 -56.22 45.26
C LEU A 44 6.80 -55.89 45.16
N TRP A 45 6.13 -55.81 46.31
CA TRP A 45 4.72 -55.43 46.36
C TRP A 45 4.45 -54.02 45.81
N GLY A 46 5.27 -53.04 46.15
CA GLY A 46 5.20 -51.71 45.57
C GLY A 46 5.31 -51.69 44.04
N VAL A 47 6.26 -52.46 43.50
CA VAL A 47 6.44 -52.62 42.05
C VAL A 47 5.21 -53.33 41.43
N VAL A 48 4.70 -54.41 42.05
CA VAL A 48 3.50 -55.11 41.57
C VAL A 48 2.28 -54.17 41.59
N VAL A 49 2.08 -53.39 42.66
CA VAL A 49 0.97 -52.41 42.73
C VAL A 49 1.07 -51.36 41.65
N VAL A 50 2.28 -50.84 41.39
CA VAL A 50 2.50 -49.82 40.33
C VAL A 50 2.25 -50.44 38.95
N LEU A 51 2.77 -51.61 38.67
CA LEU A 51 2.56 -52.33 37.40
C LEU A 51 1.09 -52.71 37.21
N PHE A 52 0.44 -53.20 38.28
CA PHE A 52 -0.97 -53.54 38.22
C PHE A 52 -1.88 -52.34 38.07
N ARG A 53 -1.58 -51.20 38.74
CA ARG A 53 -2.28 -49.93 38.50
C ARG A 53 -2.13 -49.47 37.06
N CYS A 54 -0.95 -49.57 36.46
CA CYS A 54 -0.73 -49.20 35.06
C CYS A 54 -1.50 -50.12 34.09
N GLN A 55 -1.46 -51.45 34.33
CA GLN A 55 -2.19 -52.39 33.50
C GLN A 55 -3.71 -52.31 33.69
N LEU A 56 -4.17 -52.07 34.91
CA LEU A 56 -5.57 -51.92 35.20
C LEU A 56 -6.13 -50.62 34.63
N ARG A 57 -5.36 -49.50 34.70
CA ARG A 57 -5.74 -48.26 34.02
C ARG A 57 -5.88 -48.47 32.50
N LYS A 58 -4.94 -49.19 31.88
CA LYS A 58 -5.02 -49.54 30.46
C LYS A 58 -6.22 -50.42 30.14
N TRP A 59 -6.54 -51.36 31.00
CA TRP A 59 -7.67 -52.30 30.85
C TRP A 59 -9.00 -51.55 31.06
N VAL A 60 -9.12 -50.72 32.11
CA VAL A 60 -10.31 -49.90 32.41
C VAL A 60 -10.53 -48.89 31.31
N ALA A 61 -9.46 -48.24 30.79
CA ALA A 61 -9.57 -47.33 29.67
C ALA A 61 -10.10 -48.04 28.40
N ARG A 62 -9.59 -49.22 28.08
CA ARG A 62 -10.12 -50.05 26.97
C ARG A 62 -11.57 -50.48 27.19
N TRP A 63 -11.94 -50.83 28.44
CA TRP A 63 -13.28 -51.26 28.77
C TRP A 63 -14.28 -50.12 28.82
N MET A 64 -13.91 -48.96 29.35
CA MET A 64 -14.76 -47.76 29.35
C MET A 64 -15.04 -47.20 27.95
N CYS A 65 -14.11 -47.35 27.01
CA CYS A 65 -14.26 -46.87 25.64
C CYS A 65 -14.92 -47.89 24.69
N GLY A 66 -14.97 -49.17 25.07
CA GLY A 66 -15.76 -50.22 24.42
C GLY A 66 -17.08 -50.57 25.14
N GLY A 67 -17.33 -49.97 26.31
CA GLY A 67 -18.52 -50.23 27.12
C GLY A 67 -19.67 -49.26 26.81
N SER A 68 -20.84 -49.84 26.60
CA SER A 68 -22.11 -49.15 26.53
C SER A 68 -22.35 -48.32 27.79
N PHE A 69 -22.70 -47.05 27.65
CA PHE A 69 -23.32 -46.28 28.71
C PHE A 69 -24.72 -46.85 28.98
N GLU A 70 -24.83 -47.75 29.95
CA GLU A 70 -26.12 -48.23 30.43
C GLU A 70 -26.85 -47.10 31.14
N GLY A 71 -27.86 -46.54 30.50
CA GLY A 71 -28.75 -45.54 31.08
C GLY A 71 -29.55 -44.68 30.08
N SER A 72 -29.14 -44.59 28.85
CA SER A 72 -29.95 -44.00 27.76
C SER A 72 -30.07 -45.02 26.62
N LYS A 73 -31.22 -45.06 25.94
CA LYS A 73 -31.50 -45.95 24.80
C LYS A 73 -30.63 -45.67 23.55
N LEU A 74 -29.57 -44.91 23.68
CA LEU A 74 -28.61 -44.55 22.63
C LEU A 74 -27.21 -45.00 23.09
N GLN A 75 -26.72 -46.09 22.49
CA GLN A 75 -25.33 -46.52 22.59
C GLN A 75 -24.51 -45.74 21.55
N PHE A 76 -23.66 -44.80 21.98
CA PHE A 76 -22.67 -44.17 21.12
C PHE A 76 -21.32 -44.86 21.31
N SER A 77 -20.83 -45.50 20.27
CA SER A 77 -19.44 -45.93 20.19
C SER A 77 -18.65 -44.92 19.39
N LEU A 78 -17.55 -44.39 19.94
CA LEU A 78 -16.60 -43.51 19.22
C LEU A 78 -15.66 -44.29 18.29
N GLU A 79 -15.65 -45.63 18.40
CA GLU A 79 -14.78 -46.50 17.58
C GLU A 79 -15.08 -46.45 16.07
N PRO A 80 -16.36 -46.33 15.60
CA PRO A 80 -16.66 -46.22 14.18
C PRO A 80 -16.39 -44.88 13.54
N LEU A 81 -15.87 -43.86 14.29
CA LEU A 81 -15.51 -42.57 13.69
C LEU A 81 -14.45 -42.78 12.61
N SER A 82 -14.71 -42.30 11.42
CA SER A 82 -13.76 -42.32 10.30
C SER A 82 -12.55 -41.41 10.51
N GLN A 83 -12.67 -40.45 11.44
CA GLN A 83 -11.64 -39.49 11.82
C GLN A 83 -10.84 -40.00 13.02
N PRO A 84 -9.52 -39.78 13.07
CA PRO A 84 -8.73 -40.00 14.27
C PRO A 84 -9.30 -39.23 15.45
N ALA A 85 -9.56 -39.95 16.54
CA ALA A 85 -10.12 -39.36 17.76
C ALA A 85 -9.38 -39.92 19.00
N ALA A 86 -9.17 -39.02 19.99
CA ALA A 86 -8.56 -39.38 21.26
C ALA A 86 -9.28 -38.70 22.42
N LEU A 87 -9.36 -39.34 23.56
CA LEU A 87 -9.93 -38.81 24.80
C LEU A 87 -8.79 -38.55 25.79
N LEU A 88 -8.76 -37.35 26.34
CA LEU A 88 -7.76 -36.89 27.30
C LEU A 88 -8.37 -36.68 28.68
N SER A 89 -7.62 -36.96 29.75
CA SER A 89 -7.82 -36.40 31.09
C SER A 89 -6.64 -35.50 31.39
N GLY A 90 -6.92 -34.20 31.48
CA GLY A 90 -5.85 -33.18 31.46
C GLY A 90 -5.00 -33.30 30.20
N GLU A 91 -3.70 -33.58 30.35
CA GLU A 91 -2.76 -33.80 29.23
C GLU A 91 -2.52 -35.27 28.89
N THR A 92 -3.17 -36.22 29.58
CA THR A 92 -2.89 -37.64 29.43
C THR A 92 -3.91 -38.31 28.50
N VAL A 93 -3.43 -39.09 27.53
CA VAL A 93 -4.26 -39.87 26.60
C VAL A 93 -4.88 -41.04 27.33
N LEU A 94 -6.21 -41.04 27.48
CA LEU A 94 -6.96 -42.15 28.09
C LEU A 94 -7.44 -43.18 27.07
N TRP A 95 -7.81 -42.70 25.90
CA TRP A 95 -8.35 -43.55 24.85
C TRP A 95 -8.10 -42.91 23.47
N TYR A 96 -8.06 -43.76 22.46
CA TYR A 96 -8.05 -43.39 21.06
C TYR A 96 -8.68 -44.47 20.19
N ASN A 97 -9.26 -44.10 19.06
CA ASN A 97 -9.85 -45.05 18.10
C ASN A 97 -8.80 -45.70 17.18
N ALA A 98 -9.23 -46.69 16.40
CA ALA A 98 -8.37 -47.41 15.46
C ALA A 98 -7.72 -46.49 14.43
N GLN A 99 -8.43 -45.44 13.97
CA GLN A 99 -7.91 -44.46 13.00
C GLN A 99 -6.75 -43.62 13.59
N PHE A 100 -6.87 -43.20 14.83
CA PHE A 100 -5.79 -42.47 15.53
C PHE A 100 -4.54 -43.33 15.64
N ARG A 101 -4.72 -44.63 16.02
CA ARG A 101 -3.63 -45.58 16.14
C ARG A 101 -2.92 -45.83 14.81
N THR A 102 -3.68 -46.02 13.74
CA THR A 102 -3.13 -46.38 12.43
C THR A 102 -2.46 -45.22 11.76
N ARG A 103 -3.11 -44.04 11.76
CA ARG A 103 -2.64 -42.87 10.99
C ARG A 103 -1.60 -42.04 11.72
N LEU A 104 -1.67 -41.94 13.06
CA LEU A 104 -0.82 -41.01 13.82
C LEU A 104 0.23 -41.74 14.68
N LEU A 105 -0.03 -42.97 15.10
CA LEU A 105 0.86 -43.72 15.96
C LEU A 105 1.64 -44.82 15.23
N ASN A 106 1.40 -45.03 13.93
CA ASN A 106 2.01 -46.15 13.17
C ASN A 106 1.88 -47.50 13.88
N GLY A 107 0.72 -47.74 14.53
CA GLY A 107 0.43 -48.95 15.26
C GLY A 107 0.97 -49.04 16.70
N GLN A 108 1.76 -48.05 17.15
CA GLN A 108 2.28 -47.98 18.52
C GLN A 108 1.17 -47.66 19.54
N ASP A 109 1.39 -48.02 20.81
CA ASP A 109 0.45 -47.69 21.88
C ASP A 109 0.83 -46.35 22.57
N ALA A 110 -0.11 -45.43 22.65
CA ALA A 110 0.06 -44.14 23.30
C ALA A 110 -0.78 -43.97 24.58
N LEU A 111 -1.42 -45.03 25.06
CA LEU A 111 -2.21 -44.98 26.29
C LEU A 111 -1.34 -44.55 27.49
N VAL A 112 -1.88 -43.65 28.32
CA VAL A 112 -1.23 -43.09 29.50
C VAL A 112 -0.01 -42.20 29.19
N ASN A 113 0.29 -41.92 27.93
CA ASN A 113 1.31 -40.94 27.56
C ASN A 113 0.76 -39.49 27.58
N ARG A 114 1.64 -38.52 27.76
CA ARG A 114 1.27 -37.12 27.58
C ARG A 114 0.97 -36.87 26.11
N VAL A 115 -0.11 -36.15 25.83
CA VAL A 115 -0.55 -35.84 24.47
C VAL A 115 0.53 -35.10 23.64
N GLN A 116 1.34 -34.25 24.25
CA GLN A 116 2.43 -33.56 23.59
C GLN A 116 3.55 -34.46 23.03
N LYS A 117 3.70 -35.70 23.56
CA LYS A 117 4.59 -36.71 22.98
C LYS A 117 4.03 -37.30 21.69
N VAL A 118 2.72 -37.31 21.56
CA VAL A 118 1.97 -37.88 20.43
C VAL A 118 1.68 -36.82 19.37
N LEU A 119 1.32 -35.64 19.82
CA LEU A 119 0.99 -34.48 18.99
C LEU A 119 1.88 -33.28 19.43
N PRO A 120 3.12 -33.19 18.93
CA PRO A 120 4.02 -32.11 19.27
C PRO A 120 3.42 -30.75 18.87
N GLY A 121 3.49 -29.77 19.77
CA GLY A 121 2.99 -28.41 19.51
C GLY A 121 1.48 -28.22 19.71
N LEU A 122 0.76 -29.25 20.25
CA LEU A 122 -0.67 -29.14 20.53
C LEU A 122 -0.94 -28.12 21.65
N ASP A 123 -1.81 -27.15 21.35
CA ASP A 123 -2.40 -26.21 22.32
C ASP A 123 -3.90 -26.47 22.44
N LEU A 124 -4.33 -27.00 23.58
CA LEU A 124 -5.73 -27.33 23.83
C LEU A 124 -6.64 -26.09 23.85
N GLN A 125 -6.11 -24.90 24.11
CA GLN A 125 -6.91 -23.67 24.08
C GLN A 125 -7.19 -23.24 22.64
N GLN A 126 -6.22 -23.38 21.74
CA GLN A 126 -6.43 -23.11 20.31
C GLN A 126 -7.39 -24.13 19.68
N CYS A 127 -7.29 -25.39 20.06
CA CYS A 127 -8.17 -26.46 19.56
C CYS A 127 -9.66 -26.25 19.91
N ARG A 128 -9.99 -25.43 20.92
CA ARG A 128 -11.38 -25.10 21.31
C ARG A 128 -12.03 -24.04 20.42
N LYS A 129 -11.22 -23.29 19.63
CA LYS A 129 -11.76 -22.30 18.70
C LYS A 129 -12.46 -23.01 17.53
N GLN A 130 -13.36 -22.31 16.88
CA GLN A 130 -14.14 -22.83 15.75
C GLN A 130 -13.25 -23.32 14.60
N GLU A 131 -12.10 -22.68 14.38
CA GLU A 131 -11.13 -23.03 13.34
C GLU A 131 -10.21 -24.21 13.75
N GLY A 132 -10.18 -24.58 15.04
CA GLY A 132 -9.25 -25.57 15.57
C GLY A 132 -7.79 -25.10 15.55
N GLN A 133 -6.88 -26.03 15.76
CA GLN A 133 -5.44 -25.84 15.62
C GLN A 133 -4.90 -26.64 14.44
N LEU A 134 -4.17 -25.99 13.53
CA LEU A 134 -3.47 -26.68 12.45
C LEU A 134 -2.13 -27.21 12.96
N LEU A 135 -1.88 -28.51 12.79
CA LEU A 135 -0.63 -29.18 13.12
C LEU A 135 -0.05 -29.85 11.87
N THR A 136 1.26 -29.64 11.67
CA THR A 136 2.02 -30.40 10.66
C THR A 136 2.63 -31.61 11.37
N LEU A 137 2.13 -32.79 11.07
CA LEU A 137 2.63 -34.10 11.56
C LEU A 137 3.39 -34.80 10.43
N ALA A 138 4.12 -35.89 10.76
CA ALA A 138 5.07 -36.53 9.84
C ALA A 138 4.54 -36.80 8.42
N ASP A 139 3.24 -37.08 8.26
CA ASP A 139 2.63 -37.48 7.00
C ASP A 139 1.62 -36.44 6.42
N GLY A 140 1.46 -35.28 7.06
CA GLY A 140 0.49 -34.31 6.53
C GLY A 140 0.10 -33.15 7.47
N MET A 141 -0.85 -32.35 7.00
CA MET A 141 -1.45 -31.25 7.73
C MET A 141 -2.79 -31.69 8.33
N TRP A 142 -2.95 -31.48 9.64
CA TRP A 142 -4.10 -31.91 10.40
C TRP A 142 -4.74 -30.74 11.15
N SER A 143 -6.03 -30.55 11.02
CA SER A 143 -6.78 -29.67 11.90
C SER A 143 -7.26 -30.44 13.13
N VAL A 144 -6.94 -29.91 14.30
CA VAL A 144 -7.26 -30.54 15.58
C VAL A 144 -8.32 -29.70 16.28
N HIS A 145 -9.44 -30.34 16.58
CA HIS A 145 -10.54 -29.73 17.33
C HIS A 145 -10.68 -30.41 18.67
N SER A 146 -11.00 -29.66 19.71
CA SER A 146 -11.24 -30.18 21.02
C SER A 146 -12.61 -29.80 21.56
N SER A 147 -13.27 -30.78 22.18
CA SER A 147 -14.54 -30.60 22.89
C SER A 147 -14.44 -31.11 24.31
N THR A 148 -15.00 -30.37 25.25
CA THR A 148 -15.03 -30.80 26.67
C THR A 148 -16.23 -31.69 26.88
N VAL A 149 -15.97 -32.92 27.37
CA VAL A 149 -17.02 -33.86 27.74
C VAL A 149 -17.22 -33.78 29.28
N PRO A 150 -18.43 -33.45 29.75
CA PRO A 150 -18.70 -33.38 31.18
C PRO A 150 -18.50 -34.76 31.83
N GLY A 151 -17.72 -34.83 32.89
CA GLY A 151 -17.49 -36.07 33.69
C GLY A 151 -17.70 -35.79 35.17
N ASP A 152 -18.04 -36.87 35.93
CA ASP A 152 -18.43 -36.77 37.35
C ASP A 152 -17.29 -36.30 38.30
N ALA A 153 -16.02 -36.34 37.88
CA ALA A 153 -14.86 -35.99 38.74
C ALA A 153 -13.80 -35.09 38.07
N GLU A 154 -13.60 -35.21 36.78
CA GLU A 154 -12.66 -34.39 35.98
C GLU A 154 -13.25 -34.17 34.59
N SER A 155 -13.14 -32.96 34.05
CA SER A 155 -13.53 -32.67 32.67
C SER A 155 -12.61 -33.43 31.70
N MET A 156 -13.17 -34.28 30.86
CA MET A 156 -12.44 -34.96 29.79
C MET A 156 -12.45 -34.09 28.54
N THR A 157 -11.39 -34.18 27.75
CA THR A 157 -11.29 -33.48 26.46
C THR A 157 -11.26 -34.50 25.33
N LEU A 158 -12.24 -34.43 24.45
CA LEU A 158 -12.27 -35.19 23.20
C LEU A 158 -11.50 -34.41 22.15
N LEU A 159 -10.48 -35.02 21.54
CA LEU A 159 -9.79 -34.50 20.35
C LEU A 159 -10.32 -35.25 19.12
N VAL A 160 -10.60 -34.46 18.07
CA VAL A 160 -10.92 -35.01 16.74
C VAL A 160 -9.97 -34.34 15.74
N LEU A 161 -9.34 -35.15 14.89
CA LEU A 161 -8.38 -34.68 13.91
C LEU A 161 -8.91 -34.92 12.50
N ASN A 162 -8.85 -33.85 11.69
CA ASN A 162 -9.19 -33.93 10.27
C ASN A 162 -7.92 -33.78 9.44
N GLU A 163 -7.70 -34.70 8.52
CA GLU A 163 -6.59 -34.58 7.58
C GLU A 163 -6.94 -33.55 6.49
N GLU A 164 -6.19 -32.47 6.43
CA GLU A 164 -6.40 -31.38 5.47
C GLU A 164 -5.33 -31.35 4.37
N THR A 165 -4.41 -32.30 4.35
CA THR A 165 -3.27 -32.30 3.41
C THR A 165 -3.70 -32.14 1.95
N ALA A 166 -4.67 -32.92 1.51
CA ALA A 166 -5.18 -32.86 0.14
C ALA A 166 -5.93 -31.55 -0.12
N LEU A 167 -6.78 -31.13 0.83
CA LEU A 167 -7.52 -29.87 0.73
C LEU A 167 -6.58 -28.66 0.65
N ARG A 168 -5.58 -28.61 1.52
CA ARG A 168 -4.59 -27.52 1.54
C ARG A 168 -3.73 -27.48 0.27
N LYS A 169 -3.36 -28.65 -0.25
CA LYS A 169 -2.65 -28.72 -1.53
C LYS A 169 -3.50 -28.19 -2.68
N VAL A 170 -4.79 -28.59 -2.74
CA VAL A 170 -5.72 -28.10 -3.74
C VAL A 170 -5.98 -26.60 -3.58
N GLU A 171 -6.13 -26.11 -2.36
CA GLU A 171 -6.30 -24.69 -2.07
C GLU A 171 -5.06 -23.87 -2.48
N ALA A 172 -3.86 -24.38 -2.16
CA ALA A 172 -2.61 -23.73 -2.56
C ALA A 172 -2.46 -23.71 -4.09
N GLU A 173 -2.73 -24.84 -4.76
CA GLU A 173 -2.68 -24.94 -6.21
C GLU A 173 -3.74 -24.05 -6.87
N TYR A 174 -4.96 -24.03 -6.32
CA TYR A 174 -6.01 -23.12 -6.79
C TYR A 174 -5.59 -21.65 -6.70
N LYS A 175 -4.97 -21.25 -5.59
CA LYS A 175 -4.46 -19.88 -5.43
C LYS A 175 -3.30 -19.59 -6.41
N ALA A 176 -2.36 -20.54 -6.54
CA ALA A 176 -1.18 -20.38 -7.39
C ALA A 176 -1.50 -20.41 -8.90
N SER A 177 -2.55 -21.12 -9.30
CA SER A 177 -2.99 -21.24 -10.70
C SER A 177 -4.03 -20.21 -11.12
N ARG A 178 -4.50 -19.33 -10.21
CA ARG A 178 -5.44 -18.27 -10.58
C ARG A 178 -4.85 -17.37 -11.65
N PRO A 179 -5.62 -17.04 -12.70
CA PRO A 179 -5.11 -16.18 -13.76
C PRO A 179 -5.08 -14.72 -13.31
N GLY A 180 -3.96 -14.05 -13.55
CA GLY A 180 -3.82 -12.60 -13.49
C GLY A 180 -3.74 -12.02 -14.90
N TYR A 181 -4.08 -10.74 -15.05
CA TYR A 181 -4.11 -10.04 -16.32
C TYR A 181 -3.10 -8.91 -16.36
N LEU A 182 -2.32 -8.83 -17.45
CA LEU A 182 -1.36 -7.75 -17.68
C LEU A 182 -1.68 -7.02 -18.98
N VAL A 183 -1.55 -5.71 -18.94
CA VAL A 183 -1.57 -4.86 -20.12
C VAL A 183 -0.24 -4.12 -20.20
N PHE A 184 0.43 -4.24 -21.33
CA PHE A 184 1.68 -3.53 -21.59
C PHE A 184 1.42 -2.44 -22.63
N LEU A 185 2.02 -1.30 -22.42
CA LEU A 185 1.99 -0.19 -23.37
C LEU A 185 3.38 0.39 -23.53
N VAL A 186 3.86 0.43 -24.76
CA VAL A 186 5.09 1.17 -25.11
C VAL A 186 4.77 2.65 -25.05
N ASP A 187 5.42 3.37 -24.18
CA ASP A 187 5.15 4.79 -23.95
C ASP A 187 5.58 5.61 -25.16
N GLY A 188 4.73 6.55 -25.58
CA GLY A 188 5.04 7.43 -26.72
C GLY A 188 5.30 6.70 -28.03
N TYR A 189 4.61 5.59 -28.30
CA TYR A 189 4.87 4.74 -29.48
C TYR A 189 4.94 5.52 -30.80
N ASP A 190 4.01 6.44 -31.04
CA ASP A 190 3.97 7.21 -32.29
C ASP A 190 5.10 8.25 -32.37
N ASP A 191 5.49 8.83 -31.24
CA ASP A 191 6.59 9.79 -31.15
C ASP A 191 7.95 9.08 -31.33
N VAL A 192 8.10 7.87 -30.76
CA VAL A 192 9.35 7.08 -30.86
C VAL A 192 9.53 6.49 -32.25
N PHE A 193 8.46 5.99 -32.86
CA PHE A 193 8.54 5.23 -34.10
C PHE A 193 8.12 6.02 -35.35
N GLY A 194 7.55 7.23 -35.22
CA GLY A 194 7.00 8.01 -36.34
C GLY A 194 8.06 8.42 -37.36
N ASP A 195 9.21 8.88 -36.90
CA ASP A 195 10.29 9.41 -37.75
C ASP A 195 11.43 8.40 -37.98
N MET A 196 11.29 7.13 -37.49
CA MET A 196 12.31 6.11 -37.64
C MET A 196 12.30 5.45 -39.02
N LEU A 197 13.48 5.04 -39.49
CA LEU A 197 13.62 4.17 -40.66
C LEU A 197 12.96 2.81 -40.40
N ASP A 198 12.31 2.24 -41.41
CA ASP A 198 11.55 0.98 -41.26
C ASP A 198 12.42 -0.17 -40.73
N SER A 199 13.72 -0.23 -41.09
CA SER A 199 14.66 -1.24 -40.60
C SER A 199 14.99 -1.10 -39.11
N GLU A 200 15.15 0.11 -38.60
CA GLU A 200 15.40 0.40 -37.18
C GLU A 200 14.15 0.12 -36.35
N ARG A 201 13.01 0.57 -36.86
CA ARG A 201 11.69 0.29 -36.27
C ARG A 201 11.45 -1.21 -36.14
N ALA A 202 11.71 -1.99 -37.21
CA ALA A 202 11.52 -3.44 -37.18
C ALA A 202 12.41 -4.11 -36.13
N ARG A 203 13.68 -3.69 -36.03
CA ARG A 203 14.64 -4.21 -35.05
C ARG A 203 14.21 -3.96 -33.62
N LEU A 204 13.77 -2.74 -33.31
CA LEU A 204 13.32 -2.38 -31.95
C LEU A 204 12.02 -3.12 -31.58
N LEU A 205 11.05 -3.23 -32.51
CA LEU A 205 9.82 -3.98 -32.29
C LEU A 205 10.08 -5.47 -32.05
N GLU A 206 11.04 -6.07 -32.79
CA GLU A 206 11.49 -7.44 -32.53
C GLU A 206 12.11 -7.57 -31.15
N GLY A 207 12.96 -6.64 -30.73
CA GLY A 207 13.54 -6.58 -29.39
C GLY A 207 12.48 -6.52 -28.29
N ILE A 208 11.48 -5.66 -28.44
CA ILE A 208 10.35 -5.55 -27.50
C ILE A 208 9.58 -6.87 -27.43
N ASN A 209 9.19 -7.42 -28.60
CA ASN A 209 8.44 -8.67 -28.66
C ASN A 209 9.21 -9.79 -27.96
N ARG A 210 10.47 -9.97 -28.26
CA ARG A 210 11.32 -10.99 -27.66
C ARG A 210 11.44 -10.82 -26.15
N THR A 211 11.65 -9.59 -25.68
CA THR A 211 11.77 -9.30 -24.24
C THR A 211 10.49 -9.63 -23.49
N LEU A 212 9.31 -9.30 -24.05
CA LEU A 212 8.01 -9.62 -23.47
C LEU A 212 7.71 -11.13 -23.54
N GLU A 213 8.05 -11.81 -24.64
CA GLU A 213 7.90 -13.26 -24.78
C GLU A 213 8.80 -14.01 -23.80
N ASP A 214 10.05 -13.55 -23.58
CA ASP A 214 10.97 -14.13 -22.60
C ASP A 214 10.46 -13.94 -21.16
N MET A 215 9.83 -12.78 -20.85
CA MET A 215 9.20 -12.53 -19.54
C MET A 215 8.04 -13.51 -19.29
N ILE A 216 7.13 -13.63 -20.25
CA ILE A 216 5.93 -14.47 -20.07
C ILE A 216 6.29 -15.97 -20.11
N GLY A 217 7.33 -16.34 -20.84
CA GLY A 217 7.80 -17.73 -20.97
C GLY A 217 6.90 -18.61 -21.85
N ARG A 218 7.48 -19.67 -22.39
CA ARG A 218 6.75 -20.63 -23.21
C ARG A 218 6.01 -21.63 -22.31
N GLY A 219 4.68 -21.64 -22.39
CA GLY A 219 3.83 -22.63 -21.74
C GLY A 219 3.20 -22.23 -20.40
N SER A 220 3.52 -21.07 -19.85
CA SER A 220 3.03 -20.63 -18.54
C SER A 220 2.00 -19.47 -18.59
N GLY A 221 1.74 -18.97 -19.78
CA GLY A 221 0.77 -17.92 -20.06
C GLY A 221 0.68 -17.64 -21.56
N PHE A 222 -0.06 -16.63 -21.93
CA PHE A 222 -0.05 -16.17 -23.31
C PHE A 222 0.20 -14.67 -23.40
N LEU A 223 0.87 -14.24 -24.45
CA LEU A 223 1.08 -12.85 -24.83
C LEU A 223 0.45 -12.59 -26.20
N ARG A 224 -0.26 -11.46 -26.35
CA ARG A 224 -0.84 -11.02 -27.63
C ARG A 224 -0.63 -9.53 -27.83
N ARG A 225 -0.19 -9.14 -29.00
CA ARG A 225 -0.21 -7.76 -29.45
C ARG A 225 -1.64 -7.42 -29.93
N VAL A 226 -2.26 -6.41 -29.35
CA VAL A 226 -3.66 -6.01 -29.65
C VAL A 226 -3.74 -4.72 -30.45
N ALA A 227 -2.72 -3.86 -30.38
CA ALA A 227 -2.59 -2.64 -31.17
C ALA A 227 -1.12 -2.25 -31.31
N SER A 228 -0.82 -1.15 -32.02
CA SER A 228 0.49 -0.56 -32.09
C SER A 228 0.98 -0.23 -30.66
N GLY A 229 2.13 -0.81 -30.27
CA GLY A 229 2.71 -0.62 -28.94
C GLY A 229 1.90 -1.19 -27.77
N ARG A 230 0.76 -1.86 -27.99
CA ARG A 230 -0.06 -2.39 -26.90
C ARG A 230 -0.15 -3.91 -26.94
N TYR A 231 0.13 -4.53 -25.79
CA TYR A 231 0.10 -5.98 -25.61
C TYR A 231 -0.74 -6.34 -24.40
N ILE A 232 -1.29 -7.56 -24.42
CA ILE A 232 -1.98 -8.17 -23.29
C ILE A 232 -1.34 -9.52 -22.98
N ALA A 233 -1.31 -9.88 -21.70
CA ALA A 233 -0.94 -11.23 -21.28
C ALA A 233 -1.85 -11.70 -20.16
N VAL A 234 -1.99 -13.03 -20.09
CA VAL A 234 -2.62 -13.71 -18.96
C VAL A 234 -1.64 -14.76 -18.48
N VAL A 235 -1.34 -14.74 -17.20
CA VAL A 235 -0.40 -15.65 -16.55
C VAL A 235 -0.96 -16.13 -15.21
N GLU A 236 -0.43 -17.23 -14.69
CA GLU A 236 -0.81 -17.72 -13.38
C GLU A 236 -0.22 -16.87 -12.24
N GLU A 237 -0.92 -16.87 -11.09
CA GLU A 237 -0.54 -16.12 -9.89
C GLU A 237 0.89 -16.41 -9.43
N ARG A 238 1.33 -17.68 -9.52
CA ARG A 238 2.72 -18.08 -9.20
C ARG A 238 3.79 -17.35 -10.01
N GLN A 239 3.46 -16.92 -11.22
CA GLN A 239 4.37 -16.13 -12.07
C GLN A 239 4.28 -14.65 -11.76
N MET A 240 3.06 -14.14 -11.48
CA MET A 240 2.88 -12.77 -11.02
C MET A 240 3.75 -12.48 -9.79
N GLU A 241 3.77 -13.42 -8.82
CA GLU A 241 4.64 -13.33 -7.65
C GLU A 241 6.13 -13.24 -8.03
N GLN A 242 6.57 -14.05 -9.00
CA GLN A 242 7.96 -14.02 -9.47
C GLN A 242 8.30 -12.69 -10.14
N PHE A 243 7.37 -12.12 -10.93
CA PHE A 243 7.59 -10.81 -11.58
C PHE A 243 7.65 -9.69 -10.55
N ALA A 244 6.76 -9.70 -9.55
CA ALA A 244 6.75 -8.72 -8.46
C ALA A 244 8.04 -8.80 -7.62
N ASN A 245 8.50 -10.01 -7.29
CA ASN A 245 9.75 -10.23 -6.55
C ASN A 245 11.00 -9.75 -7.30
N ARG A 246 10.97 -9.74 -8.64
CA ARG A 246 12.01 -9.16 -9.49
C ARG A 246 11.83 -7.68 -9.77
N GLY A 247 10.81 -7.05 -9.18
CA GLY A 247 10.50 -5.63 -9.39
C GLY A 247 10.12 -5.28 -10.83
N TYR A 248 9.61 -6.26 -11.60
CA TYR A 248 9.30 -6.11 -13.04
C TYR A 248 10.52 -5.63 -13.84
N ASP A 249 11.63 -6.34 -13.74
CA ASP A 249 12.92 -6.08 -14.40
C ASP A 249 12.83 -5.93 -15.94
N VAL A 250 11.71 -6.31 -16.53
CA VAL A 250 11.40 -6.09 -17.95
C VAL A 250 11.43 -4.61 -18.33
N LEU A 251 11.11 -3.70 -17.41
CA LEU A 251 11.18 -2.25 -17.63
C LEU A 251 12.62 -1.82 -17.95
N ASP A 252 13.60 -2.30 -17.17
CA ASP A 252 15.02 -2.02 -17.39
C ASP A 252 15.53 -2.64 -18.68
N LYS A 253 15.10 -3.86 -19.01
CA LYS A 253 15.47 -4.55 -20.23
C LYS A 253 14.97 -3.82 -21.48
N ILE A 254 13.75 -3.28 -21.45
CA ILE A 254 13.20 -2.50 -22.56
C ILE A 254 13.98 -1.19 -22.73
N ARG A 255 14.29 -0.47 -21.64
CA ARG A 255 15.13 0.75 -21.69
C ARG A 255 16.53 0.48 -22.27
N ALA A 256 17.08 -0.68 -21.99
CA ALA A 256 18.41 -1.08 -22.45
C ALA A 256 18.46 -1.54 -23.91
N LEU A 257 17.32 -1.71 -24.61
CA LEU A 257 17.31 -2.15 -26.02
C LEU A 257 18.02 -1.17 -26.95
N ASP A 258 17.84 0.12 -26.72
CA ASP A 258 18.56 1.16 -27.44
C ASP A 258 18.67 2.42 -26.57
N PRO A 259 19.84 2.68 -25.96
CA PRO A 259 20.05 3.85 -25.11
C PRO A 259 19.96 5.20 -25.83
N SER A 260 20.05 5.21 -27.18
CA SER A 260 19.91 6.43 -27.99
C SER A 260 18.45 6.84 -28.19
N VAL A 261 17.52 5.90 -27.94
CA VAL A 261 16.08 6.10 -28.05
C VAL A 261 15.46 6.01 -26.67
N ASN A 262 14.72 7.03 -26.28
CA ASN A 262 14.02 7.02 -25.00
C ASN A 262 12.82 6.04 -25.03
N LEU A 263 13.13 4.74 -25.10
CA LEU A 263 12.13 3.69 -25.12
C LEU A 263 11.76 3.32 -23.68
N SER A 264 10.47 3.40 -23.34
CA SER A 264 9.93 2.97 -22.04
C SER A 264 8.64 2.18 -22.18
N LEU A 265 8.29 1.47 -21.11
CA LEU A 265 7.14 0.60 -21.06
C LEU A 265 6.31 0.88 -19.80
N SER A 266 5.01 1.00 -19.96
CA SER A 266 4.06 1.02 -18.85
C SER A 266 3.33 -0.30 -18.76
N ILE A 267 3.17 -0.84 -17.54
CA ILE A 267 2.51 -2.12 -17.29
C ILE A 267 1.37 -1.90 -16.30
N GLY A 268 0.17 -2.30 -16.69
CA GLY A 268 -0.98 -2.40 -15.79
C GLY A 268 -1.25 -3.86 -15.46
N ILE A 269 -1.39 -4.18 -14.16
CA ILE A 269 -1.54 -5.54 -13.66
C ILE A 269 -2.80 -5.63 -12.80
N GLY A 270 -3.69 -6.57 -13.15
CA GLY A 270 -4.88 -6.93 -12.35
C GLY A 270 -4.69 -8.28 -11.70
N ARG A 271 -4.73 -8.33 -10.37
CA ARG A 271 -4.39 -9.50 -9.57
C ARG A 271 -5.39 -9.72 -8.44
N GLY A 272 -5.68 -10.97 -8.09
CA GLY A 272 -6.60 -11.31 -7.01
C GLY A 272 -8.09 -11.11 -7.31
N ALA A 273 -8.46 -10.76 -8.54
CA ALA A 273 -9.83 -10.54 -8.99
C ALA A 273 -10.67 -11.83 -8.93
N LYS A 274 -12.00 -11.71 -8.82
CA LYS A 274 -12.90 -12.87 -8.79
C LYS A 274 -13.14 -13.45 -10.19
N THR A 275 -13.05 -12.62 -11.22
CA THR A 275 -13.28 -13.01 -12.63
C THR A 275 -12.19 -12.45 -13.53
N LEU A 276 -11.98 -13.04 -14.70
CA LEU A 276 -11.05 -12.54 -15.71
C LEU A 276 -11.41 -11.13 -16.21
N ARG A 277 -12.71 -10.82 -16.29
CA ARG A 277 -13.17 -9.49 -16.68
C ARG A 277 -12.76 -8.45 -15.65
N GLU A 278 -12.99 -8.74 -14.37
CA GLU A 278 -12.55 -7.88 -13.28
C GLU A 278 -11.03 -7.70 -13.27
N ALA A 279 -10.26 -8.78 -13.50
CA ALA A 279 -8.81 -8.72 -13.64
C ALA A 279 -8.37 -7.81 -14.80
N GLN A 280 -9.05 -7.88 -15.93
CA GLN A 280 -8.82 -7.01 -17.08
C GLN A 280 -9.13 -5.54 -16.74
N ASP A 281 -10.28 -5.26 -16.12
CA ASP A 281 -10.67 -3.91 -15.73
C ASP A 281 -9.67 -3.33 -14.72
N MET A 282 -9.25 -4.13 -13.75
CA MET A 282 -8.18 -3.76 -12.81
C MET A 282 -6.84 -3.47 -13.52
N ALA A 283 -6.44 -4.31 -14.48
CA ALA A 283 -5.21 -4.10 -15.23
C ALA A 283 -5.24 -2.83 -16.09
N VAL A 284 -6.39 -2.51 -16.68
CA VAL A 284 -6.57 -1.26 -17.45
C VAL A 284 -6.50 -0.04 -16.52
N GLN A 285 -7.17 -0.08 -15.37
CA GLN A 285 -7.08 0.99 -14.37
C GLN A 285 -5.66 1.16 -13.84
N ALA A 286 -4.95 0.04 -13.61
CA ALA A 286 -3.56 0.06 -13.20
C ALA A 286 -2.64 0.66 -14.28
N LEU A 287 -2.89 0.36 -15.56
CA LEU A 287 -2.14 0.97 -16.67
C LEU A 287 -2.39 2.49 -16.73
N ASP A 288 -3.65 2.93 -16.61
CA ASP A 288 -3.98 4.36 -16.57
C ASP A 288 -3.30 5.06 -15.38
N MET A 289 -3.19 4.35 -14.25
CA MET A 289 -2.47 4.84 -13.08
C MET A 289 -0.96 4.94 -13.37
N ALA A 290 -0.34 3.91 -13.98
CA ALA A 290 1.07 3.94 -14.35
C ALA A 290 1.38 5.10 -15.31
N GLN A 291 0.54 5.30 -16.33
CA GLN A 291 0.67 6.41 -17.27
C GLN A 291 0.47 7.78 -16.60
N GLY A 292 -0.56 7.90 -15.75
CA GLY A 292 -0.83 9.12 -14.99
C GLY A 292 0.27 9.47 -13.97
N ARG A 293 1.19 8.53 -13.68
CA ARG A 293 2.39 8.76 -12.85
C ARG A 293 3.64 9.05 -13.68
N GLY A 294 3.50 9.18 -14.99
CA GLY A 294 4.58 9.51 -15.91
C GLY A 294 5.08 8.33 -16.74
N GLY A 295 4.43 7.17 -16.71
CA GLY A 295 4.89 5.99 -17.47
C GLY A 295 6.15 5.36 -16.90
N ASP A 296 6.79 4.47 -17.70
CA ASP A 296 8.03 3.75 -17.36
C ASP A 296 7.96 3.01 -16.02
N GLN A 297 6.83 2.40 -15.72
CA GLN A 297 6.57 1.72 -14.46
C GLN A 297 5.50 0.64 -14.60
N ALA A 298 5.51 -0.30 -13.66
CA ALA A 298 4.44 -1.25 -13.48
C ALA A 298 3.56 -0.81 -12.30
N ALA A 299 2.25 -0.79 -12.50
CA ALA A 299 1.26 -0.62 -11.47
C ALA A 299 0.47 -1.92 -11.31
N GLU A 300 0.43 -2.45 -10.11
CA GLU A 300 -0.32 -3.64 -9.74
C GLU A 300 -1.53 -3.22 -8.92
N MET A 301 -2.72 -3.60 -9.37
CA MET A 301 -3.97 -3.40 -8.66
C MET A 301 -4.47 -4.73 -8.10
N THR A 302 -4.71 -4.74 -6.80
CA THR A 302 -5.33 -5.84 -6.06
C THR A 302 -6.60 -5.33 -5.38
N PRO A 303 -7.45 -6.20 -4.81
CA PRO A 303 -8.57 -5.76 -3.97
C PRO A 303 -8.15 -4.89 -2.76
N ASP A 304 -6.89 -5.01 -2.33
CA ASP A 304 -6.35 -4.26 -1.18
C ASP A 304 -5.75 -2.89 -1.58
N GLY A 305 -5.60 -2.62 -2.89
CA GLY A 305 -5.08 -1.35 -3.39
C GLY A 305 -4.02 -1.47 -4.47
N PHE A 306 -3.23 -0.40 -4.66
CA PHE A 306 -2.19 -0.30 -5.68
C PHE A 306 -0.79 -0.48 -5.11
N THR A 307 0.06 -1.19 -5.86
CA THR A 307 1.51 -1.28 -5.64
C THR A 307 2.24 -0.86 -6.92
N PHE A 308 3.36 -0.15 -6.79
CA PHE A 308 4.10 0.40 -7.94
C PHE A 308 5.53 -0.09 -7.96
N TYR A 309 6.05 -0.36 -9.18
CA TYR A 309 7.41 -0.82 -9.43
C TYR A 309 8.02 0.00 -10.58
N GLY A 310 9.30 0.37 -10.48
CA GLY A 310 9.98 1.20 -11.49
C GLY A 310 9.73 2.70 -11.28
N GLY A 311 9.61 3.47 -12.36
CA GLY A 311 9.39 4.92 -12.32
C GLY A 311 10.68 5.71 -12.06
N VAL A 312 11.81 5.23 -12.57
CA VAL A 312 13.15 5.79 -12.37
C VAL A 312 13.54 6.79 -13.46
N SER A 313 12.95 6.66 -14.67
CA SER A 313 13.33 7.53 -15.78
C SER A 313 12.73 8.93 -15.66
N HIS A 314 13.50 9.93 -16.04
CA HIS A 314 12.98 11.25 -16.38
C HIS A 314 12.25 11.11 -17.72
N GLY A 315 10.92 11.11 -17.69
CA GLY A 315 10.11 10.98 -18.89
C GLY A 315 10.43 12.05 -19.93
N VAL A 316 10.22 11.71 -21.19
CA VAL A 316 10.44 12.62 -22.31
C VAL A 316 9.27 13.56 -22.45
N GLU A 317 9.56 14.84 -22.57
CA GLU A 317 8.61 15.86 -22.93
C GLU A 317 7.96 15.53 -24.28
N LYS A 318 6.65 15.20 -24.28
CA LYS A 318 5.92 14.89 -25.52
C LYS A 318 5.51 16.17 -26.21
N ARG A 319 6.01 16.41 -27.42
CA ARG A 319 5.61 17.53 -28.29
C ARG A 319 4.36 17.15 -29.09
N SER A 320 3.17 17.45 -28.60
CA SER A 320 1.97 17.30 -29.43
C SER A 320 1.08 18.54 -29.39
N LYS A 321 1.43 19.54 -30.22
CA LYS A 321 0.57 20.72 -30.48
C LYS A 321 -0.85 20.34 -30.94
N VAL A 322 -0.97 19.19 -31.61
CA VAL A 322 -2.24 18.65 -32.06
C VAL A 322 -3.13 18.26 -30.86
N ARG A 323 -2.54 17.62 -29.84
CA ARG A 323 -3.26 17.22 -28.63
C ARG A 323 -3.75 18.43 -27.85
N SER A 324 -2.90 19.43 -27.64
CA SER A 324 -3.29 20.67 -26.94
C SER A 324 -4.43 21.38 -27.67
N ARG A 325 -4.44 21.41 -29.01
CA ARG A 325 -5.54 21.95 -29.80
C ARG A 325 -6.85 21.17 -29.61
N ILE A 326 -6.78 19.84 -29.67
CA ILE A 326 -7.98 18.97 -29.47
C ILE A 326 -8.55 19.19 -28.07
N VAL A 327 -7.69 19.24 -27.03
CA VAL A 327 -8.12 19.48 -25.65
C VAL A 327 -8.74 20.87 -25.51
N ALA A 328 -8.15 21.90 -26.14
CA ALA A 328 -8.71 23.26 -26.14
C ALA A 328 -10.10 23.32 -26.79
N ASP A 329 -10.28 22.67 -27.95
CA ASP A 329 -11.58 22.58 -28.63
C ASP A 329 -12.64 21.86 -27.77
N GLN A 330 -12.26 20.76 -27.09
CA GLN A 330 -13.14 20.04 -26.18
C GLN A 330 -13.50 20.84 -24.95
N LEU A 331 -12.54 21.55 -24.35
CA LEU A 331 -12.75 22.43 -23.20
C LEU A 331 -13.73 23.56 -23.55
N VAL A 332 -13.52 24.25 -24.67
CA VAL A 332 -14.40 25.30 -25.18
C VAL A 332 -15.83 24.78 -25.39
N LYS A 333 -15.97 23.57 -25.94
CA LYS A 333 -17.28 22.95 -26.11
C LYS A 333 -17.98 22.70 -24.76
N LEU A 334 -17.27 22.15 -23.77
CA LEU A 334 -17.83 21.89 -22.44
C LEU A 334 -18.22 23.19 -21.74
N ILE A 335 -17.40 24.25 -21.84
CA ILE A 335 -17.70 25.58 -21.28
C ILE A 335 -18.98 26.14 -21.92
N LYS A 336 -19.11 26.11 -23.25
CA LYS A 336 -20.30 26.62 -23.97
C LYS A 336 -21.58 25.83 -23.70
N GLU A 337 -21.49 24.57 -23.29
CA GLU A 337 -22.64 23.75 -22.88
C GLU A 337 -23.08 24.03 -21.43
N ALA A 338 -22.26 24.69 -20.63
CA ALA A 338 -22.54 25.00 -19.23
C ALA A 338 -23.33 26.31 -19.08
N ASP A 339 -24.17 26.41 -18.04
CA ASP A 339 -24.83 27.66 -17.65
C ASP A 339 -23.87 28.54 -16.84
N HIS A 340 -22.98 27.91 -16.10
CA HIS A 340 -22.02 28.54 -15.19
C HIS A 340 -20.80 27.66 -15.06
N VAL A 341 -19.64 28.26 -14.86
CA VAL A 341 -18.39 27.54 -14.58
C VAL A 341 -17.88 27.90 -13.20
N VAL A 342 -17.55 26.90 -12.40
CA VAL A 342 -16.84 27.08 -11.13
C VAL A 342 -15.46 26.47 -11.29
N ILE A 343 -14.44 27.28 -11.09
CA ILE A 343 -13.04 26.90 -11.20
C ILE A 343 -12.49 26.78 -9.79
N MET A 344 -11.74 25.74 -9.48
CA MET A 344 -11.06 25.60 -8.19
C MET A 344 -9.75 24.83 -8.34
N GLY A 345 -8.78 25.17 -7.50
CA GLY A 345 -7.53 24.43 -7.36
C GLY A 345 -7.54 23.48 -6.16
N HIS A 346 -6.34 23.21 -5.63
CA HIS A 346 -6.18 22.47 -4.38
C HIS A 346 -6.38 23.37 -3.15
N ARG A 347 -6.63 22.73 -1.99
CA ARG A 347 -6.64 23.43 -0.69
C ARG A 347 -5.29 24.13 -0.47
N MET A 348 -5.31 25.33 0.10
CA MET A 348 -4.12 26.17 0.23
C MET A 348 -3.49 26.48 -1.14
N SER A 349 -4.35 26.84 -2.12
CA SER A 349 -3.96 27.16 -3.49
C SER A 349 -2.74 28.08 -3.54
N ASP A 350 -1.76 27.71 -4.34
CA ASP A 350 -0.54 28.49 -4.57
C ASP A 350 -0.60 29.31 -5.88
N LEU A 351 0.52 29.84 -6.31
CA LEU A 351 0.58 30.68 -7.51
C LEU A 351 0.27 29.90 -8.79
N ASP A 352 0.54 28.57 -8.84
CA ASP A 352 0.20 27.76 -10.01
C ASP A 352 -1.30 27.48 -10.06
N ALA A 353 -1.88 27.07 -8.91
CA ALA A 353 -3.32 26.84 -8.82
C ALA A 353 -4.15 28.07 -9.15
N ILE A 354 -3.78 29.25 -8.65
CA ILE A 354 -4.52 30.51 -8.92
C ILE A 354 -4.21 31.03 -10.32
N GLY A 355 -2.95 31.01 -10.76
CA GLY A 355 -2.56 31.43 -12.11
C GLY A 355 -3.23 30.63 -13.21
N SER A 356 -3.24 29.29 -13.06
CA SER A 356 -3.95 28.40 -13.99
C SER A 356 -5.47 28.59 -13.93
N ALA A 357 -6.06 28.81 -12.73
CA ALA A 357 -7.48 29.13 -12.58
C ALA A 357 -7.86 30.41 -13.31
N GLU A 358 -7.04 31.46 -13.21
CA GLU A 358 -7.24 32.73 -13.89
C GLU A 358 -7.15 32.58 -15.41
N GLY A 359 -6.20 31.79 -15.91
CA GLY A 359 -6.10 31.48 -17.34
C GLY A 359 -7.36 30.73 -17.86
N VAL A 360 -7.91 29.80 -17.09
CA VAL A 360 -9.18 29.11 -17.40
C VAL A 360 -10.35 30.09 -17.36
N LEU A 361 -10.38 30.99 -16.40
CA LEU A 361 -11.38 32.04 -16.31
C LEU A 361 -11.34 32.95 -17.57
N ARG A 362 -10.16 33.26 -18.09
CA ARG A 362 -10.01 33.96 -19.37
C ARG A 362 -10.65 33.19 -20.53
N ILE A 363 -10.47 31.86 -20.58
CA ILE A 363 -11.12 31.00 -21.58
C ILE A 363 -12.65 31.10 -21.46
N CYS A 364 -13.19 31.08 -20.23
CA CYS A 364 -14.62 31.24 -20.00
C CYS A 364 -15.13 32.61 -20.47
N LYS A 365 -14.40 33.69 -20.19
CA LYS A 365 -14.71 35.05 -20.67
C LYS A 365 -14.70 35.16 -22.21
N ILE A 366 -13.75 34.49 -22.87
CA ILE A 366 -13.71 34.38 -24.35
C ILE A 366 -14.93 33.64 -24.89
N CYS A 367 -15.42 32.65 -24.15
CA CYS A 367 -16.62 31.88 -24.52
C CYS A 367 -17.94 32.60 -24.18
N ASP A 368 -17.90 33.76 -23.54
CA ASP A 368 -19.05 34.52 -23.03
C ASP A 368 -19.92 33.68 -22.04
N VAL A 369 -19.25 32.88 -21.17
CA VAL A 369 -19.90 32.06 -20.15
C VAL A 369 -19.53 32.55 -18.76
N PRO A 370 -20.52 32.82 -17.88
CA PRO A 370 -20.25 33.25 -16.50
C PRO A 370 -19.40 32.25 -15.75
N ALA A 371 -18.34 32.71 -15.10
CA ALA A 371 -17.42 31.83 -14.36
C ALA A 371 -16.87 32.53 -13.12
N VAL A 372 -16.56 31.75 -12.09
CA VAL A 372 -15.95 32.24 -10.84
C VAL A 372 -14.86 31.27 -10.37
N ILE A 373 -13.87 31.79 -9.65
CA ILE A 373 -12.82 31.02 -8.98
C ILE A 373 -13.20 30.85 -7.51
N ALA A 374 -13.46 29.63 -7.11
CA ALA A 374 -13.78 29.29 -5.73
C ALA A 374 -12.48 29.06 -4.93
N VAL A 375 -12.20 29.97 -3.98
CA VAL A 375 -10.98 29.92 -3.16
C VAL A 375 -11.21 30.53 -1.78
N ARG A 376 -10.65 29.92 -0.74
CA ARG A 376 -10.61 30.49 0.61
C ARG A 376 -9.44 31.46 0.74
N ARG A 377 -9.75 32.74 0.79
CA ARG A 377 -8.75 33.81 0.85
C ARG A 377 -7.89 33.79 2.12
N ASP A 378 -8.41 33.25 3.21
CA ASP A 378 -7.71 33.12 4.49
C ASP A 378 -6.74 31.93 4.55
N ALA A 379 -6.85 31.00 3.60
CA ALA A 379 -6.05 29.78 3.55
C ALA A 379 -5.13 29.67 2.33
N THR A 380 -5.30 30.50 1.31
CA THR A 380 -4.49 30.47 0.09
C THR A 380 -3.05 30.97 0.32
N LEU A 381 -2.10 30.37 -0.39
CA LEU A 381 -0.70 30.82 -0.44
C LEU A 381 -0.46 31.87 -1.55
N ALA A 382 -1.43 32.07 -2.45
CA ALA A 382 -1.36 33.04 -3.56
C ALA A 382 -2.03 34.39 -3.25
N GLY A 383 -2.06 34.81 -2.00
CA GLY A 383 -2.69 36.05 -1.58
C GLY A 383 -2.17 37.28 -2.36
N SER A 384 -0.86 37.34 -2.60
CA SER A 384 -0.22 38.43 -3.40
C SER A 384 -0.76 38.52 -4.82
N LEU A 385 -0.98 37.39 -5.49
CA LEU A 385 -1.55 37.33 -6.84
C LEU A 385 -3.04 37.72 -6.84
N ILE A 386 -3.84 37.19 -5.93
CA ILE A 386 -5.26 37.54 -5.81
C ILE A 386 -5.42 39.03 -5.55
N ASP A 387 -4.60 39.62 -4.68
CA ASP A 387 -4.62 41.06 -4.42
C ASP A 387 -4.22 41.90 -5.64
N ALA A 388 -3.26 41.42 -6.46
CA ALA A 388 -2.89 42.06 -7.71
C ALA A 388 -4.05 42.04 -8.72
N LEU A 389 -4.72 40.87 -8.88
CA LEU A 389 -5.90 40.72 -9.74
C LEU A 389 -7.08 41.56 -9.26
N CYS A 390 -7.36 41.59 -7.95
CA CYS A 390 -8.39 42.46 -7.37
C CYS A 390 -8.12 43.95 -7.63
N ARG A 391 -6.86 44.40 -7.52
CA ARG A 391 -6.46 45.76 -7.86
C ARG A 391 -6.63 46.08 -9.35
N ALA A 392 -6.54 45.08 -10.20
CA ALA A 392 -6.80 45.19 -11.64
C ALA A 392 -8.30 45.15 -11.99
N GLY A 393 -9.20 45.13 -11.01
CA GLY A 393 -10.66 45.17 -11.21
C GLY A 393 -11.35 43.81 -11.24
N GLN A 394 -10.64 42.71 -10.92
CA GLN A 394 -11.14 41.33 -11.00
C GLN A 394 -11.60 40.76 -9.62
N LYS A 395 -12.09 41.66 -8.73
CA LYS A 395 -12.50 41.28 -7.38
C LYS A 395 -13.70 40.29 -7.38
N ASP A 396 -14.62 40.50 -8.31
CA ASP A 396 -15.87 39.72 -8.40
C ASP A 396 -15.65 38.35 -9.04
N ASP A 397 -14.47 38.07 -9.58
CA ASP A 397 -14.08 36.80 -10.16
C ASP A 397 -13.79 35.73 -9.06
N PHE A 398 -13.58 36.15 -7.81
CA PHE A 398 -13.23 35.28 -6.68
C PHE A 398 -14.39 35.16 -5.69
N ILE A 399 -14.73 33.91 -5.31
CA ILE A 399 -15.83 33.62 -4.40
C ILE A 399 -15.38 32.62 -3.32
N ASP A 400 -15.92 32.76 -2.10
CA ASP A 400 -15.72 31.70 -1.09
C ASP A 400 -16.43 30.41 -1.54
N PRO A 401 -15.83 29.22 -1.37
CA PRO A 401 -16.46 27.95 -1.76
C PRO A 401 -17.87 27.75 -1.19
N LYS A 402 -18.16 28.27 0.00
CA LYS A 402 -19.50 28.18 0.60
C LYS A 402 -20.53 29.03 -0.15
N ASP A 403 -20.11 30.21 -0.61
CA ASP A 403 -20.95 31.12 -1.36
C ASP A 403 -21.13 30.69 -2.82
N ALA A 404 -20.24 29.83 -3.34
CA ALA A 404 -20.38 29.22 -4.65
C ALA A 404 -21.47 28.12 -4.68
N LEU A 405 -21.76 27.44 -3.56
CA LEU A 405 -22.71 26.33 -3.53
C LEU A 405 -24.14 26.66 -3.99
N PRO A 406 -24.71 27.86 -3.69
CA PRO A 406 -26.04 28.22 -4.14
C PRO A 406 -26.18 28.46 -5.65
N ILE A 407 -25.09 28.80 -6.36
CA ILE A 407 -25.10 29.07 -7.81
C ILE A 407 -24.90 27.80 -8.65
N ILE A 408 -24.60 26.66 -8.02
CA ILE A 408 -24.36 25.40 -8.71
C ILE A 408 -25.69 24.76 -9.14
N SER A 409 -25.78 24.42 -10.43
CA SER A 409 -26.87 23.67 -11.06
C SER A 409 -26.36 22.33 -11.64
N LYS A 410 -27.24 21.49 -12.13
CA LYS A 410 -26.87 20.28 -12.90
C LYS A 410 -26.16 20.56 -14.22
N ARG A 411 -26.21 21.81 -14.71
CA ARG A 411 -25.52 22.26 -15.91
C ARG A 411 -24.27 23.07 -15.61
N THR A 412 -23.91 23.22 -14.33
CA THR A 412 -22.65 23.85 -13.92
C THR A 412 -21.47 22.90 -14.22
N LEU A 413 -20.45 23.44 -14.89
CA LEU A 413 -19.17 22.76 -15.11
C LEU A 413 -18.22 23.13 -13.99
N CYS A 414 -17.67 22.15 -13.30
CA CYS A 414 -16.54 22.32 -12.39
C CYS A 414 -15.24 22.11 -13.16
N ILE A 415 -14.32 23.07 -13.14
CA ILE A 415 -12.97 22.90 -13.69
C ILE A 415 -12.00 22.89 -12.52
N VAL A 416 -11.34 21.75 -12.33
CA VAL A 416 -10.33 21.56 -11.29
C VAL A 416 -8.96 21.75 -11.93
N VAL A 417 -8.16 22.64 -11.38
CA VAL A 417 -6.81 22.94 -11.84
C VAL A 417 -5.79 22.54 -10.78
N ASP A 418 -4.60 22.16 -11.22
CA ASP A 418 -3.44 21.88 -10.39
C ASP A 418 -3.66 20.83 -9.29
N THR A 419 -4.62 19.97 -9.48
CA THR A 419 -4.82 18.76 -8.68
C THR A 419 -5.78 17.80 -9.35
N TYR A 420 -5.54 16.51 -9.18
CA TYR A 420 -6.41 15.44 -9.64
C TYR A 420 -7.01 14.61 -8.48
N GLN A 421 -6.66 14.94 -7.22
CA GLN A 421 -7.05 14.17 -6.05
C GLN A 421 -8.26 14.78 -5.36
N VAL A 422 -9.34 13.97 -5.20
CA VAL A 422 -10.56 14.36 -4.45
C VAL A 422 -10.25 14.84 -3.04
N GLY A 423 -9.22 14.25 -2.41
CA GLY A 423 -8.78 14.62 -1.06
C GLY A 423 -8.17 16.01 -0.98
N LEU A 424 -7.65 16.58 -2.07
CA LEU A 424 -6.91 17.85 -2.09
C LEU A 424 -7.68 19.01 -2.66
N VAL A 425 -8.79 18.81 -3.40
CA VAL A 425 -9.55 19.92 -3.99
C VAL A 425 -10.00 20.94 -2.94
N GLU A 426 -10.15 22.17 -3.34
CA GLU A 426 -10.58 23.28 -2.48
C GLU A 426 -11.91 22.99 -1.79
N SER A 427 -12.90 22.42 -2.50
CA SER A 427 -14.19 22.02 -1.96
C SER A 427 -14.70 20.73 -2.58
N LYS A 428 -14.91 19.71 -1.75
CA LYS A 428 -15.56 18.46 -2.17
C LYS A 428 -17.04 18.66 -2.48
N ASP A 429 -17.71 19.53 -1.76
CA ASP A 429 -19.13 19.80 -1.93
C ASP A 429 -19.41 20.39 -3.32
N ILE A 430 -18.52 21.27 -3.83
CA ILE A 430 -18.58 21.82 -5.19
C ILE A 430 -18.40 20.68 -6.20
N LEU A 431 -17.37 19.85 -6.02
CA LEU A 431 -17.06 18.74 -6.91
C LEU A 431 -18.24 17.76 -7.05
N GLU A 432 -18.90 17.42 -5.93
CA GLU A 432 -20.01 16.46 -5.88
C GLU A 432 -21.32 17.03 -6.44
N LYS A 433 -21.54 18.35 -6.33
CA LYS A 433 -22.78 18.99 -6.79
C LYS A 433 -22.78 19.34 -8.26
N CYS A 434 -21.62 19.57 -8.87
CA CYS A 434 -21.53 19.95 -10.29
C CYS A 434 -21.93 18.79 -11.21
N GLY A 435 -22.58 19.11 -12.34
CA GLY A 435 -23.05 18.12 -13.29
C GLY A 435 -21.96 17.49 -14.14
N LYS A 436 -20.91 18.24 -14.43
CA LYS A 436 -19.73 17.81 -15.19
C LYS A 436 -18.47 18.32 -14.53
N VAL A 437 -17.38 17.55 -14.64
CA VAL A 437 -16.06 17.92 -14.13
C VAL A 437 -15.05 17.85 -15.24
N ALA A 438 -14.20 18.86 -15.36
CA ALA A 438 -12.99 18.84 -16.17
C ALA A 438 -11.76 19.00 -15.27
N VAL A 439 -10.64 18.39 -15.62
CA VAL A 439 -9.41 18.43 -14.83
C VAL A 439 -8.25 18.84 -15.71
N ILE A 440 -7.45 19.81 -15.24
CA ILE A 440 -6.19 20.26 -15.85
C ILE A 440 -5.12 20.16 -14.78
N ASP A 441 -4.21 19.18 -14.89
CA ASP A 441 -3.24 18.87 -13.85
C ASP A 441 -1.95 18.30 -14.42
N HIS A 442 -0.82 18.58 -13.76
CA HIS A 442 0.49 18.06 -14.10
C HIS A 442 1.08 17.14 -13.03
N HIS A 443 0.42 16.97 -11.89
CA HIS A 443 0.87 16.13 -10.81
C HIS A 443 0.79 14.64 -11.17
N ARG A 444 1.66 13.80 -10.60
CA ARG A 444 1.56 12.34 -10.74
C ARG A 444 0.25 11.84 -10.13
N LYS A 445 -0.48 11.06 -10.90
CA LYS A 445 -1.77 10.51 -10.48
C LYS A 445 -1.62 9.66 -9.21
N GLY A 446 -2.35 10.01 -8.16
CA GLY A 446 -2.36 9.30 -6.87
C GLY A 446 -3.64 8.50 -6.68
N VAL A 447 -3.70 7.68 -5.62
CA VAL A 447 -4.91 6.97 -5.20
C VAL A 447 -5.96 7.98 -4.72
N GLY A 448 -7.26 7.78 -5.04
CA GLY A 448 -8.35 8.72 -4.69
C GLY A 448 -8.48 9.89 -5.66
N TYR A 449 -8.21 9.64 -6.93
CA TYR A 449 -8.37 10.60 -8.01
C TYR A 449 -9.84 10.83 -8.39
N ILE A 450 -10.13 11.92 -9.10
CA ILE A 450 -11.46 12.25 -9.63
C ILE A 450 -11.81 11.23 -10.72
N GLU A 451 -12.84 10.43 -10.48
CA GLU A 451 -13.28 9.39 -11.40
C GLU A 451 -14.18 9.96 -12.50
N ASN A 452 -14.03 9.45 -13.73
CA ASN A 452 -14.87 9.74 -14.89
C ASN A 452 -15.13 11.24 -15.17
N PRO A 453 -14.10 12.13 -15.16
CA PRO A 453 -14.31 13.50 -15.56
C PRO A 453 -14.67 13.60 -17.05
N ALA A 454 -15.44 14.62 -17.43
CA ALA A 454 -15.85 14.86 -18.80
C ALA A 454 -14.68 15.26 -19.72
N LEU A 455 -13.61 15.83 -19.14
CA LEU A 455 -12.36 16.16 -19.81
C LEU A 455 -11.19 15.98 -18.86
N VAL A 456 -10.10 15.42 -19.36
CA VAL A 456 -8.81 15.28 -18.64
C VAL A 456 -7.70 15.87 -19.51
N CYS A 457 -7.09 16.95 -19.03
CA CYS A 457 -5.81 17.45 -19.49
C CYS A 457 -4.78 17.17 -18.41
N HIS A 458 -4.18 15.98 -18.46
CA HIS A 458 -3.24 15.52 -17.43
C HIS A 458 -1.92 15.15 -18.10
N GLU A 459 -0.86 15.92 -17.77
CA GLU A 459 0.47 15.77 -18.36
C GLU A 459 1.57 15.87 -17.28
N PRO A 460 2.01 14.75 -16.69
CA PRO A 460 3.01 14.73 -15.61
C PRO A 460 4.41 15.24 -16.01
N TYR A 461 4.62 15.52 -17.28
CA TYR A 461 5.87 16.05 -17.81
C TYR A 461 5.85 17.57 -18.04
N SER A 462 4.68 18.18 -17.96
CA SER A 462 4.54 19.63 -17.97
C SER A 462 5.11 20.21 -16.68
N SER A 463 5.70 21.38 -16.74
CA SER A 463 6.29 22.03 -15.57
C SER A 463 5.26 22.46 -14.54
N SER A 464 4.04 22.84 -15.00
CA SER A 464 2.98 23.40 -14.18
C SER A 464 1.62 23.31 -14.87
N ALA A 465 0.54 23.47 -14.12
CA ALA A 465 -0.80 23.64 -14.68
C ALA A 465 -0.93 24.95 -15.46
N SER A 466 -0.23 25.99 -15.04
CA SER A 466 -0.14 27.28 -15.75
C SER A 466 0.51 27.15 -17.13
N GLU A 467 1.51 26.27 -17.31
CA GLU A 467 2.06 25.94 -18.63
C GLU A 467 0.98 25.33 -19.52
N LEU A 468 0.26 24.30 -19.03
CA LEU A 468 -0.81 23.64 -19.77
C LEU A 468 -1.90 24.64 -20.20
N VAL A 469 -2.38 25.46 -19.27
CA VAL A 469 -3.41 26.46 -19.57
C VAL A 469 -2.90 27.50 -20.54
N THR A 470 -1.64 27.92 -20.44
CA THR A 470 -1.03 28.86 -21.41
C THR A 470 -0.99 28.28 -22.82
N GLU A 471 -0.71 26.96 -22.96
CA GLU A 471 -0.79 26.30 -24.26
C GLU A 471 -2.21 26.26 -24.81
N LEU A 472 -3.22 25.93 -23.99
CA LEU A 472 -4.62 25.91 -24.41
C LEU A 472 -5.08 27.28 -24.88
N LEU A 473 -4.70 28.36 -24.17
CA LEU A 473 -5.00 29.73 -24.51
C LEU A 473 -4.49 30.16 -25.89
N GLN A 474 -3.44 29.53 -26.43
CA GLN A 474 -2.95 29.84 -27.77
C GLN A 474 -3.95 29.42 -28.86
N TYR A 475 -4.83 28.45 -28.59
CA TYR A 475 -5.82 27.90 -29.53
C TYR A 475 -7.24 28.41 -29.31
N VAL A 476 -7.47 29.24 -28.27
CA VAL A 476 -8.81 29.79 -27.95
C VAL A 476 -8.86 31.27 -28.21
N GLY A 477 -9.91 31.75 -28.88
CA GLY A 477 -10.17 33.14 -29.17
C GLY A 477 -9.26 33.75 -30.25
N GLU A 478 -9.49 35.00 -30.57
CA GLU A 478 -8.71 35.78 -31.51
C GLU A 478 -7.51 36.48 -30.83
N ARG A 479 -6.74 37.29 -31.57
CA ARG A 479 -5.54 37.90 -31.06
C ARG A 479 -5.81 38.89 -29.90
N ASP A 480 -6.93 39.58 -29.95
CA ASP A 480 -7.32 40.62 -28.97
C ASP A 480 -7.99 40.02 -27.72
N ASP A 481 -8.36 38.72 -27.75
CA ASP A 481 -8.98 38.01 -26.64
C ASP A 481 -7.98 37.41 -25.64
N LYS A 482 -6.68 37.51 -25.94
CA LYS A 482 -5.62 36.89 -25.12
C LYS A 482 -5.55 37.50 -23.70
N PRO A 483 -4.89 36.81 -22.75
CA PRO A 483 -4.76 37.31 -21.39
C PRO A 483 -4.22 38.74 -21.34
N ASN A 484 -4.78 39.56 -20.46
CA ASN A 484 -4.21 40.84 -20.14
C ASN A 484 -2.90 40.69 -19.35
N ARG A 485 -2.20 41.79 -19.11
CA ARG A 485 -0.88 41.76 -18.45
C ARG A 485 -0.93 41.05 -17.09
N VAL A 486 -1.88 41.35 -16.21
CA VAL A 486 -1.93 40.81 -14.85
C VAL A 486 -2.27 39.35 -14.86
N GLU A 487 -3.16 38.91 -15.74
CA GLU A 487 -3.49 37.49 -15.96
C GLU A 487 -2.26 36.72 -16.49
N ALA A 488 -1.52 37.32 -17.43
CA ALA A 488 -0.29 36.74 -17.96
C ALA A 488 0.83 36.68 -16.89
N GLU A 489 0.91 37.68 -16.00
CA GLU A 489 1.81 37.71 -14.84
C GLU A 489 1.44 36.57 -13.85
N GLY A 490 0.14 36.34 -13.63
CA GLY A 490 -0.36 35.22 -12.79
C GLY A 490 0.06 33.85 -13.34
N LEU A 491 -0.20 33.57 -14.63
CA LEU A 491 0.24 32.33 -15.28
C LEU A 491 1.76 32.16 -15.24
N LEU A 492 2.52 33.24 -15.49
CA LEU A 492 3.98 33.16 -15.43
C LEU A 492 4.50 32.90 -14.02
N SER A 493 3.81 33.42 -12.98
CA SER A 493 4.17 33.17 -11.59
C SER A 493 3.99 31.68 -11.21
N GLY A 494 2.95 31.00 -11.70
CA GLY A 494 2.77 29.58 -11.54
C GLY A 494 3.91 28.79 -12.16
N ILE A 495 4.26 29.08 -13.42
CA ILE A 495 5.41 28.44 -14.09
C ILE A 495 6.71 28.68 -13.29
N MET A 496 6.97 29.90 -12.83
CA MET A 496 8.18 30.24 -12.07
C MET A 496 8.22 29.55 -10.70
N LEU A 497 7.08 29.35 -10.04
CA LEU A 497 6.98 28.65 -8.77
C LEU A 497 7.43 27.20 -8.92
N ASP A 498 6.82 26.46 -9.82
CA ASP A 498 7.03 25.02 -9.96
C ASP A 498 8.36 24.66 -10.60
N THR A 499 8.86 25.53 -11.47
CA THR A 499 10.19 25.38 -12.08
C THR A 499 11.33 25.93 -11.23
N ARG A 500 11.04 26.56 -10.08
CA ARG A 500 12.02 27.32 -9.30
C ARG A 500 12.85 28.26 -10.18
N ASP A 501 12.17 29.24 -10.73
CA ASP A 501 12.78 30.20 -11.65
C ASP A 501 13.49 29.52 -12.84
N PHE A 502 12.81 28.56 -13.50
CA PHE A 502 13.31 27.79 -14.65
C PHE A 502 14.53 26.91 -14.38
N THR A 503 14.72 26.48 -13.12
CA THR A 503 15.84 25.63 -12.72
C THR A 503 15.47 24.12 -12.76
N LEU A 504 14.24 23.76 -12.41
CA LEU A 504 13.77 22.40 -12.34
C LEU A 504 12.60 22.15 -13.30
N HIS A 505 12.45 20.93 -13.78
CA HIS A 505 11.33 20.49 -14.64
C HIS A 505 11.02 21.41 -15.82
N THR A 506 12.06 22.08 -16.35
CA THR A 506 11.95 23.08 -17.41
C THR A 506 12.29 22.47 -18.75
N GLY A 507 11.30 22.33 -19.62
CA GLY A 507 11.44 21.85 -20.98
C GLY A 507 11.33 22.97 -22.02
N VAL A 508 11.37 22.60 -23.30
CA VAL A 508 11.19 23.55 -24.41
C VAL A 508 9.79 24.17 -24.36
N ARG A 509 8.76 23.39 -24.02
CA ARG A 509 7.37 23.86 -23.89
C ARG A 509 7.23 24.94 -22.81
N THR A 510 7.92 24.78 -21.70
CA THR A 510 7.94 25.76 -20.60
C THR A 510 8.44 27.11 -21.08
N PHE A 511 9.55 27.13 -21.85
CA PHE A 511 10.08 28.36 -22.44
C PHE A 511 9.15 28.93 -23.54
N GLU A 512 8.51 28.10 -24.36
CA GLU A 512 7.51 28.51 -25.34
C GLU A 512 6.30 29.19 -24.65
N ALA A 513 5.79 28.62 -23.55
CA ALA A 513 4.72 29.17 -22.73
C ALA A 513 5.14 30.51 -22.10
N ALA A 514 6.31 30.58 -21.47
CA ALA A 514 6.83 31.80 -20.90
C ALA A 514 7.02 32.89 -21.96
N ALA A 515 7.51 32.57 -23.16
CA ALA A 515 7.62 33.50 -24.28
C ALA A 515 6.25 33.98 -24.78
N ALA A 516 5.21 33.12 -24.75
CA ALA A 516 3.84 33.55 -25.08
C ALA A 516 3.31 34.55 -24.04
N LEU A 517 3.50 34.26 -22.75
CA LEU A 517 3.09 35.18 -21.67
C LEU A 517 3.81 36.51 -21.71
N ARG A 518 5.09 36.54 -22.07
CA ARG A 518 5.82 37.78 -22.34
C ARG A 518 5.20 38.57 -23.50
N ARG A 519 4.76 37.90 -24.58
CA ARG A 519 4.04 38.57 -25.69
C ARG A 519 2.69 39.15 -25.26
N TYR A 520 2.02 38.51 -24.26
CA TYR A 520 0.79 39.03 -23.65
C TYR A 520 1.04 40.17 -22.66
N GLY A 521 2.29 40.54 -22.42
CA GLY A 521 2.67 41.70 -21.63
C GLY A 521 3.12 41.39 -20.20
N ALA A 522 3.32 40.13 -19.82
CA ALA A 522 3.83 39.79 -18.49
C ALA A 522 5.22 40.41 -18.27
N GLU A 523 5.44 41.09 -17.14
CA GLU A 523 6.70 41.67 -16.72
C GLU A 523 7.35 40.85 -15.62
N THR A 524 8.53 40.29 -15.87
CA THR A 524 9.22 39.39 -14.92
C THR A 524 9.54 40.06 -13.58
N GLU A 525 9.79 41.36 -13.56
CA GLU A 525 10.01 42.11 -12.31
C GLU A 525 8.75 42.13 -11.43
N ARG A 526 7.56 42.30 -12.03
CA ARG A 526 6.28 42.28 -11.32
C ARG A 526 5.93 40.87 -10.85
N VAL A 527 6.21 39.87 -11.69
CA VAL A 527 6.06 38.48 -11.29
C VAL A 527 6.94 38.16 -10.08
N ARG A 528 8.18 38.66 -10.06
CA ARG A 528 9.07 38.49 -8.90
C ARG A 528 8.51 39.08 -7.60
N GLN A 529 7.80 40.25 -7.68
CA GLN A 529 7.15 40.86 -6.52
C GLN A 529 6.02 40.01 -5.93
N LEU A 530 5.44 39.08 -6.70
CA LEU A 530 4.43 38.15 -6.17
C LEU A 530 5.03 37.12 -5.19
N PHE A 531 6.34 36.92 -5.23
CA PHE A 531 7.11 36.06 -4.33
C PHE A 531 7.72 36.78 -3.13
N ASP A 532 7.45 38.10 -2.98
CA ASP A 532 7.97 38.87 -1.86
C ASP A 532 7.45 38.29 -0.53
N VAL A 533 8.33 38.20 0.42
CA VAL A 533 8.05 37.67 1.76
C VAL A 533 8.13 38.79 2.80
N THR A 534 7.38 38.69 3.86
CA THR A 534 7.47 39.63 4.98
C THR A 534 8.77 39.45 5.76
N MET A 535 9.20 40.47 6.50
CA MET A 535 10.38 40.37 7.38
C MET A 535 10.23 39.24 8.42
N VAL A 536 9.00 38.97 8.89
CA VAL A 536 8.69 37.89 9.84
C VAL A 536 8.96 36.54 9.20
N GLU A 537 8.47 36.32 7.99
CA GLU A 537 8.71 35.07 7.23
C GLU A 537 10.18 34.91 6.88
N TYR A 538 10.84 35.99 6.47
CA TYR A 538 12.28 35.98 6.18
C TYR A 538 13.11 35.56 7.41
N ASN A 539 12.84 36.17 8.57
CA ASN A 539 13.53 35.85 9.80
C ASN A 539 13.27 34.41 10.25
N ALA A 540 12.03 33.93 10.15
CA ALA A 540 11.67 32.55 10.46
C ALA A 540 12.39 31.56 9.55
N LYS A 541 12.49 31.87 8.24
CA LYS A 541 13.22 31.07 7.27
C LYS A 541 14.73 31.03 7.59
N ALA A 542 15.32 32.18 7.90
CA ALA A 542 16.74 32.29 8.25
C ALA A 542 17.07 31.49 9.51
N ASP A 543 16.23 31.55 10.55
CA ASP A 543 16.39 30.77 11.79
C ASP A 543 16.35 29.24 11.51
N LEU A 544 15.44 28.81 10.63
CA LEU A 544 15.35 27.41 10.23
C LEU A 544 16.60 26.94 9.46
N VAL A 545 17.14 27.78 8.57
CA VAL A 545 18.36 27.47 7.81
C VAL A 545 19.58 27.42 8.74
N GLU A 546 19.72 28.35 9.68
CA GLU A 546 20.82 28.38 10.65
C GLU A 546 20.87 27.12 11.55
N LYS A 547 19.71 26.59 11.94
CA LYS A 547 19.58 25.38 12.76
C LYS A 547 19.89 24.09 12.03
N ALA A 548 20.09 24.13 10.71
CA ALA A 548 20.34 22.94 9.92
C ALA A 548 21.68 22.27 10.30
N ARG A 549 21.70 20.96 10.27
CA ARG A 549 22.89 20.11 10.49
C ARG A 549 22.99 19.10 9.36
N MET A 550 24.22 18.90 8.91
CA MET A 550 24.49 17.89 7.88
C MET A 550 24.43 16.48 8.47
N TYR A 551 23.76 15.60 7.78
CA TYR A 551 23.73 14.16 8.03
C TYR A 551 23.87 13.43 6.69
N LYS A 552 25.04 12.82 6.44
CA LYS A 552 25.43 12.36 5.09
C LYS A 552 25.33 13.53 4.11
N ASN A 553 24.75 13.33 2.91
CA ASN A 553 24.49 14.40 1.93
C ASN A 553 23.11 15.05 2.15
N CYS A 554 22.57 15.02 3.35
CA CYS A 554 21.28 15.60 3.67
C CYS A 554 21.42 16.71 4.72
N ALA A 555 20.69 17.81 4.56
CA ALA A 555 20.57 18.86 5.55
C ALA A 555 19.31 18.64 6.39
N ILE A 556 19.41 18.54 7.71
CA ILE A 556 18.29 18.34 8.62
C ILE A 556 18.19 19.55 9.54
N SER A 557 17.11 20.32 9.43
CA SER A 557 16.76 21.39 10.35
C SER A 557 15.60 20.97 11.23
N VAL A 558 15.72 21.23 12.54
CA VAL A 558 14.65 20.93 13.50
C VAL A 558 14.44 22.14 14.39
N SER A 559 13.18 22.59 14.49
CA SER A 559 12.80 23.74 15.30
C SER A 559 11.56 23.46 16.14
N GLY A 560 11.41 24.23 17.22
CA GLY A 560 10.19 24.30 17.98
C GLY A 560 9.05 24.92 17.18
N GLU A 561 8.04 25.40 17.89
CA GLU A 561 6.84 25.99 17.27
C GLU A 561 7.19 27.27 16.50
N VAL A 562 6.72 27.36 15.26
CA VAL A 562 6.85 28.54 14.39
C VAL A 562 5.48 29.22 14.32
N ALA A 563 5.48 30.55 14.30
CA ALA A 563 4.26 31.34 14.18
C ALA A 563 3.41 30.90 12.98
N PRO A 564 2.08 30.87 13.09
CA PRO A 564 1.19 30.42 12.02
C PRO A 564 1.44 31.13 10.68
N GLU A 565 1.76 32.41 10.73
CA GLU A 565 2.05 33.27 9.58
C GLU A 565 3.36 32.88 8.86
N ALA A 566 4.27 32.21 9.57
CA ALA A 566 5.56 31.79 9.05
C ALA A 566 5.61 30.33 8.57
N ARG A 567 4.48 29.64 8.45
CA ARG A 567 4.43 28.24 7.99
C ARG A 567 4.98 28.03 6.59
N VAL A 568 4.84 29.03 5.71
CA VAL A 568 5.41 29.02 4.36
C VAL A 568 6.94 28.97 4.41
N ALA A 569 7.54 29.58 5.44
CA ALA A 569 8.99 29.59 5.63
C ALA A 569 9.59 28.17 5.79
N ILE A 570 8.81 27.18 6.24
CA ILE A 570 9.27 25.78 6.38
C ILE A 570 9.66 25.18 5.02
N ALA A 571 8.78 25.34 4.03
CA ALA A 571 9.03 24.84 2.68
C ALA A 571 10.13 25.64 1.98
N GLN A 572 10.16 26.96 2.20
CA GLN A 572 11.20 27.83 1.67
C GLN A 572 12.58 27.53 2.26
N ALA A 573 12.67 27.31 3.57
CA ALA A 573 13.91 26.91 4.22
C ALA A 573 14.44 25.57 3.68
N ALA A 574 13.54 24.59 3.44
CA ALA A 574 13.94 23.33 2.83
C ALA A 574 14.49 23.54 1.40
N ASN A 575 13.94 24.46 0.63
CA ASN A 575 14.48 24.82 -0.68
C ASN A 575 15.85 25.54 -0.59
N ASP A 576 15.98 26.50 0.32
CA ASP A 576 17.23 27.26 0.49
C ASP A 576 18.38 26.33 0.92
N LEU A 577 18.12 25.33 1.77
CA LEU A 577 19.13 24.34 2.17
C LEU A 577 19.67 23.52 0.99
N LEU A 578 18.92 23.34 -0.09
CA LEU A 578 19.41 22.65 -1.30
C LEU A 578 20.38 23.50 -2.13
N THR A 579 20.48 24.81 -1.88
CA THR A 579 21.46 25.67 -2.54
C THR A 579 22.86 25.54 -1.95
N ILE A 580 22.98 24.86 -0.79
CA ILE A 580 24.24 24.65 -0.09
C ILE A 580 25.03 23.53 -0.76
N GLN A 581 26.30 23.77 -1.05
CA GLN A 581 27.16 22.78 -1.69
C GLN A 581 27.24 21.48 -0.86
N GLY A 582 27.04 20.33 -1.51
CA GLY A 582 27.09 19.00 -0.89
C GLY A 582 25.79 18.57 -0.23
N VAL A 583 24.69 19.32 -0.44
CA VAL A 583 23.34 18.93 0.01
C VAL A 583 22.56 18.38 -1.17
N ASP A 584 22.25 17.08 -1.15
CA ASP A 584 21.42 16.41 -2.16
C ASP A 584 19.95 16.39 -1.76
N ALA A 585 19.66 16.44 -0.46
CA ALA A 585 18.30 16.51 0.09
C ALA A 585 18.25 17.32 1.39
N SER A 586 17.12 17.93 1.66
CA SER A 586 16.86 18.71 2.86
C SER A 586 15.59 18.27 3.57
N PHE A 587 15.59 18.33 4.88
CA PHE A 587 14.47 17.97 5.75
C PHE A 587 14.30 19.06 6.80
N VAL A 588 13.19 19.76 6.79
CA VAL A 588 12.85 20.79 7.77
C VAL A 588 11.67 20.32 8.60
N ALA A 589 11.91 20.09 9.89
CA ALA A 589 10.96 19.57 10.84
C ALA A 589 10.59 20.63 11.88
N VAL A 590 9.31 20.96 11.99
CA VAL A 590 8.82 22.01 12.87
C VAL A 590 7.67 21.48 13.72
N GLN A 591 7.67 21.82 15.00
CA GLN A 591 6.59 21.46 15.91
C GLN A 591 5.32 22.21 15.56
N VAL A 592 4.20 21.48 15.50
CA VAL A 592 2.85 22.03 15.28
C VAL A 592 1.92 21.35 16.30
N GLY A 593 1.56 22.07 17.34
CA GLY A 593 0.80 21.51 18.45
C GLY A 593 1.54 20.35 19.12
N THR A 594 0.91 19.16 19.20
CA THR A 594 1.51 17.95 19.81
C THR A 594 2.32 17.09 18.85
N GLY A 595 2.50 17.51 17.61
CA GLY A 595 3.20 16.76 16.57
C GLY A 595 4.27 17.58 15.87
N VAL A 596 4.96 16.96 14.92
CA VAL A 596 6.01 17.59 14.10
C VAL A 596 5.65 17.42 12.63
N ASN A 597 5.59 18.53 11.90
CA ASN A 597 5.46 18.56 10.45
C ASN A 597 6.84 18.58 9.81
N ILE A 598 7.06 17.75 8.81
CA ILE A 598 8.32 17.62 8.08
C ILE A 598 8.08 18.00 6.63
N SER A 599 8.87 18.93 6.13
CA SER A 599 8.98 19.24 4.70
C SER A 599 10.30 18.71 4.17
N ALA A 600 10.26 17.91 3.14
CA ALA A 600 11.44 17.30 2.52
C ALA A 600 11.58 17.75 1.06
N ARG A 601 12.81 18.04 0.65
CA ARG A 601 13.15 18.47 -0.72
C ARG A 601 14.40 17.74 -1.21
N SER A 602 14.56 17.60 -2.53
CA SER A 602 15.73 16.96 -3.16
C SER A 602 15.98 17.56 -4.54
N LEU A 603 17.22 17.48 -4.98
CA LEU A 603 17.63 17.78 -6.36
C LEU A 603 17.48 16.57 -7.32
N GLY A 604 16.87 15.45 -6.84
CA GLY A 604 16.63 14.25 -7.63
C GLY A 604 17.57 13.08 -7.33
N ALA A 605 18.76 13.30 -6.79
CA ALA A 605 19.70 12.24 -6.41
C ALA A 605 19.17 11.38 -5.24
N VAL A 606 18.41 11.98 -4.33
CA VAL A 606 17.75 11.31 -3.20
C VAL A 606 16.25 11.33 -3.40
N ASN A 607 15.61 10.17 -3.37
CA ASN A 607 14.15 10.09 -3.45
C ASN A 607 13.53 10.34 -2.07
N VAL A 608 13.13 11.60 -1.82
CA VAL A 608 12.53 11.99 -0.53
C VAL A 608 11.13 11.42 -0.31
N GLN A 609 10.42 11.02 -1.37
CA GLN A 609 9.14 10.36 -1.26
C GLN A 609 9.26 9.05 -0.47
N VAL A 610 10.18 8.17 -0.85
CA VAL A 610 10.42 6.87 -0.19
C VAL A 610 10.77 7.07 1.29
N ILE A 611 11.59 8.09 1.58
CA ILE A 611 11.97 8.42 2.96
C ILE A 611 10.74 8.87 3.76
N MET A 612 9.93 9.78 3.22
CA MET A 612 8.73 10.28 3.91
C MET A 612 7.62 9.23 4.03
N GLU A 613 7.43 8.35 3.04
CA GLU A 613 6.50 7.23 3.13
C GLU A 613 6.86 6.27 4.26
N SER A 614 8.15 6.04 4.52
CA SER A 614 8.60 5.24 5.67
C SER A 614 8.27 5.88 7.03
N LEU A 615 7.97 7.18 7.04
CA LEU A 615 7.54 7.96 8.21
C LEU A 615 6.01 8.18 8.25
N GLY A 616 5.26 7.53 7.34
CA GLY A 616 3.80 7.68 7.24
C GLY A 616 3.33 8.92 6.50
N GLY A 617 4.23 9.54 5.73
CA GLY A 617 3.96 10.68 4.85
C GLY A 617 3.83 10.29 3.38
N GLY A 618 4.09 11.23 2.48
CA GLY A 618 4.05 11.02 1.03
C GLY A 618 4.51 12.24 0.26
N GLY A 619 4.46 12.16 -1.07
CA GLY A 619 4.86 13.24 -1.96
C GLY A 619 5.41 12.74 -3.28
N HIS A 620 6.39 13.45 -3.81
CA HIS A 620 7.12 13.14 -5.04
C HIS A 620 8.60 12.90 -4.76
N GLN A 621 9.33 12.40 -5.76
CA GLN A 621 10.76 12.14 -5.66
C GLN A 621 11.57 13.33 -5.12
N THR A 622 11.22 14.54 -5.54
CA THR A 622 11.93 15.78 -5.19
C THR A 622 11.27 16.60 -4.10
N MET A 623 9.99 16.36 -3.81
CA MET A 623 9.20 17.08 -2.81
C MET A 623 8.30 16.11 -2.07
N ALA A 624 8.42 16.05 -0.74
CA ALA A 624 7.58 15.19 0.08
C ALA A 624 7.36 15.80 1.47
N ALA A 625 6.35 15.31 2.19
CA ALA A 625 6.05 15.76 3.53
C ALA A 625 5.59 14.61 4.42
N ALA A 626 5.76 14.77 5.72
CA ALA A 626 5.22 13.84 6.72
C ALA A 626 4.74 14.59 7.96
N GLN A 627 3.78 14.00 8.67
CA GLN A 627 3.33 14.52 9.95
C GLN A 627 3.47 13.43 11.01
N LEU A 628 4.35 13.67 11.98
CA LEU A 628 4.55 12.78 13.13
C LEU A 628 3.72 13.26 14.31
N LYS A 629 2.84 12.40 14.82
CA LYS A 629 1.97 12.72 15.96
C LYS A 629 2.65 12.37 17.28
N HIS A 630 2.39 13.18 18.32
CA HIS A 630 2.87 12.95 19.70
C HIS A 630 4.38 12.71 19.79
N ILE A 631 5.17 13.56 19.16
CA ILE A 631 6.64 13.45 19.13
C ILE A 631 7.29 14.82 19.34
N THR A 632 8.45 14.84 19.99
CA THR A 632 9.26 16.06 20.12
C THR A 632 10.12 16.30 18.86
N PRO A 633 10.56 17.55 18.63
CA PRO A 633 11.45 17.87 17.50
C PRO A 633 12.74 17.03 17.48
N GLU A 634 13.37 16.80 18.63
CA GLU A 634 14.60 16.02 18.74
C GLU A 634 14.37 14.53 18.38
N ALA A 635 13.25 13.97 18.84
CA ALA A 635 12.87 12.60 18.49
C ALA A 635 12.50 12.47 17.01
N ALA A 636 11.93 13.54 16.40
CA ALA A 636 11.68 13.59 14.97
C ALA A 636 12.99 13.57 14.16
N ARG A 637 14.04 14.29 14.61
CA ARG A 637 15.38 14.21 13.99
C ARG A 637 15.87 12.78 13.93
N ALA A 638 15.88 12.07 15.06
CA ALA A 638 16.34 10.67 15.11
C ALA A 638 15.56 9.75 14.16
N ARG A 639 14.25 9.97 14.01
CA ARG A 639 13.43 9.22 13.04
C ARG A 639 13.79 9.54 11.59
N ILE A 640 14.04 10.81 11.26
CA ILE A 640 14.48 11.23 9.92
C ILE A 640 15.84 10.59 9.61
N GLU A 641 16.81 10.66 10.51
CA GLU A 641 18.14 10.04 10.36
C GLU A 641 18.02 8.52 10.15
N GLY A 642 17.20 7.83 10.95
CA GLY A 642 16.93 6.40 10.77
C GLY A 642 16.24 6.04 9.47
N ALA A 643 15.35 6.90 8.93
CA ALA A 643 14.72 6.71 7.63
C ALA A 643 15.72 6.91 6.48
N ILE A 644 16.60 7.91 6.59
CA ILE A 644 17.71 8.14 5.65
C ILE A 644 18.65 6.93 5.64
N ASP A 645 18.98 6.37 6.81
CA ASP A 645 19.84 5.18 6.91
C ASP A 645 19.24 3.97 6.21
N LYS A 646 17.94 3.72 6.41
CA LYS A 646 17.22 2.63 5.73
C LYS A 646 17.21 2.83 4.22
N TYR A 647 16.99 4.05 3.76
CA TYR A 647 17.02 4.39 2.34
C TYR A 647 18.39 4.06 1.71
N TYR A 648 19.49 4.55 2.28
CA TYR A 648 20.84 4.26 1.76
C TYR A 648 21.24 2.78 1.90
N ALA A 649 20.74 2.07 2.92
CA ALA A 649 20.99 0.64 3.08
C ALA A 649 20.26 -0.19 2.01
N SER A 650 19.07 0.21 1.59
CA SER A 650 18.32 -0.45 0.51
C SER A 650 18.99 -0.25 -0.86
N GLN A 651 19.53 0.94 -1.11
CA GLN A 651 20.29 1.26 -2.33
C GLN A 651 21.55 0.39 -2.47
N LYS A 652 22.33 0.21 -1.38
CA LYS A 652 23.54 -0.64 -1.37
C LYS A 652 23.25 -2.11 -1.60
N LYS A 653 22.07 -2.63 -1.24
CA LYS A 653 21.68 -4.01 -1.54
C LYS A 653 21.39 -4.21 -3.03
N GLY A 654 20.79 -3.24 -3.68
CA GLY A 654 20.56 -3.27 -5.14
C GLY A 654 21.86 -3.26 -5.95
N ASP A 655 22.91 -2.56 -5.49
CA ASP A 655 24.20 -2.49 -6.15
C ASP A 655 25.08 -3.76 -5.97
N VAL A 656 24.82 -4.58 -4.96
CA VAL A 656 25.58 -5.83 -4.67
C VAL A 656 24.96 -7.04 -5.37
N GLU A 657 23.66 -7.04 -5.64
CA GLU A 657 22.98 -8.10 -6.40
C GLU A 657 23.01 -7.88 -7.94
N GLY A 658 23.52 -6.74 -8.39
CA GLY A 658 23.70 -6.38 -9.83
C GLY A 658 25.14 -6.50 -10.34
N LYS A 659 26.09 -7.11 -9.60
CA LYS A 659 27.46 -7.40 -10.05
C LYS A 659 27.69 -8.88 -10.24
#